data_1170f2aa754cc2edfbd57b4363d0677d
#
_entry.id   1170f2aa754cc2edfbd57b4363d0677d
#
_cell.length_a   1.000
_cell.length_b   1.000
_cell.length_c   1.000
_cell.angle_alpha   90.00
_cell.angle_beta   90.00
_cell.angle_gamma   90.00
#
_symmetry.space_group_name_H-M   'P 1'
#
loop_
_entity.id
_entity.type
_entity.pdbx_description
1 polymer ?
#
loop_
_entity_poly.entity_id
_entity_poly.type
_entity_poly.pdbx_seq_one_letter_code
_entity_poly.pdbx_strand_id
1 'polypeptide(L)'
;MIVPSSTYRLQFDPAQIDLDGATELVPYLGRLGISHVYASPLLRSRPGSPHGYDMVDPGEIDPELGGREALDRFVAALHGHDMGLVLDIVPNHMAVGRHNPWWMDVLENGPAAAHAGHFDLFWDEDGLPLPFLGKPYAEALEDGEITIEREDGAIRVAYWDARFPLSPESLEQAGLDADNPQVDGRIDEINDDPERLHHLLDQQHYRLVWWQLSRERLGYRRFFTIAELIGVRQEEPEVFEDTHRLVAELVTAGIVDGLRLDHIDGLRDPLGYLESLQRATGGDTYIVVEKILAPGEELPESWPVAGTSGYEYLDASAKVFVDPGGLDALAGHYRDFTGGSLDFDALVHEQQRFIIHERLGPETARFAAALEDLARRDRIARDVLPSELIAGAVDVLAALPVYRTYARDGVVSEQDRAPVEVALESARALAPDRDSRVLDFLREVLLLDHDPGLDPDEMAARVDFVERVQQFTGAVMAKGVEDTAFYQFNLLVSLNEVGGHPLPLPDDPIATYHDHNLRIAGTRPNTMTATSTHDTKRSEDLRARISAISQVPDIWVQRVEAWHDRNRRHRTAQTSPTRNEELLIYQTLVGAWPLAGRENFGARLDEYLIKAAREAKVHTAWLEPDEDHEAALTAFAAGLIADPEFVDELEAFAHPLWLAGALDSLSQVTLRLCAPGVPDIYRGQELWDLSLTDPDNRRPVDWGRRQRMLDELDERRGELGLFNSLAETWQDGRIKLAVTAAGTRLRRRRSRLFESGVYRPLEVHGDRHEHVIAFARQLGDDWAIAIAPRLTMHL
;
A
#
# COMPACT_ATOMS: atom_id res chain seq x y z
N MET A 1 -10.13 -19.28 -17.83
CA MET A 1 -10.01 -17.99 -17.10
C MET A 1 -10.97 -16.98 -17.69
N ILE A 2 -11.83 -16.37 -16.85
CA ILE A 2 -12.67 -15.23 -17.22
C ILE A 2 -11.85 -13.98 -16.97
N VAL A 3 -11.49 -13.24 -18.03
CA VAL A 3 -10.71 -12.01 -17.92
C VAL A 3 -11.66 -10.81 -17.90
N PRO A 4 -11.60 -9.94 -16.88
CA PRO A 4 -12.38 -8.71 -16.86
C PRO A 4 -12.05 -7.81 -18.05
N SER A 5 -13.03 -7.16 -18.67
CA SER A 5 -12.76 -6.10 -19.65
C SER A 5 -12.49 -4.76 -18.98
N SER A 6 -12.98 -4.57 -17.77
CA SER A 6 -12.71 -3.45 -16.85
C SER A 6 -13.17 -3.82 -15.46
N THR A 7 -12.53 -3.23 -14.45
CA THR A 7 -12.94 -3.36 -13.05
C THR A 7 -13.36 -2.00 -12.47
N TYR A 8 -14.16 -2.07 -11.42
CA TYR A 8 -14.49 -0.90 -10.59
C TYR A 8 -14.25 -1.26 -9.13
N ARG A 9 -13.28 -0.61 -8.50
CA ARG A 9 -12.94 -0.86 -7.11
C ARG A 9 -13.98 -0.28 -6.18
N LEU A 10 -14.65 -1.14 -5.40
CA LEU A 10 -15.47 -0.76 -4.26
C LEU A 10 -14.73 -1.05 -2.95
N GLN A 11 -14.66 -0.04 -2.09
CA GLN A 11 -14.20 -0.17 -0.71
C GLN A 11 -15.42 -0.38 0.18
N PHE A 12 -15.55 -1.59 0.70
CA PHE A 12 -16.59 -1.92 1.65
C PHE A 12 -16.23 -1.38 3.04
N ASP A 13 -17.19 -0.75 3.67
CA ASP A 13 -17.11 -0.13 4.98
C ASP A 13 -18.53 -0.16 5.57
N PRO A 14 -18.77 -0.84 6.71
CA PRO A 14 -20.10 -0.95 7.29
C PRO A 14 -20.79 0.39 7.52
N ALA A 15 -20.01 1.47 7.74
CA ALA A 15 -20.54 2.82 7.94
C ALA A 15 -20.89 3.56 6.65
N GLN A 16 -20.42 3.10 5.48
CA GLN A 16 -20.59 3.80 4.20
C GLN A 16 -21.33 2.98 3.14
N ILE A 17 -20.88 1.76 2.92
CA ILE A 17 -21.42 0.86 1.91
C ILE A 17 -21.18 -0.61 2.30
N ASP A 18 -22.23 -1.31 2.57
CA ASP A 18 -22.29 -2.76 2.75
C ASP A 18 -22.66 -3.48 1.45
N LEU A 19 -22.85 -4.79 1.50
CA LEU A 19 -23.20 -5.61 0.34
C LEU A 19 -24.60 -5.30 -0.22
N ASP A 20 -25.56 -4.93 0.61
CA ASP A 20 -26.88 -4.55 0.17
C ASP A 20 -26.85 -3.16 -0.50
N GLY A 21 -26.12 -2.18 0.05
CA GLY A 21 -25.87 -0.89 -0.58
C GLY A 21 -25.13 -1.01 -1.91
N ALA A 22 -24.14 -1.91 -1.99
CA ALA A 22 -23.44 -2.21 -3.25
C ALA A 22 -24.37 -2.86 -4.28
N THR A 23 -25.34 -3.67 -3.86
CA THR A 23 -26.35 -4.27 -4.74
C THR A 23 -27.19 -3.19 -5.45
N GLU A 24 -27.51 -2.09 -4.77
CA GLU A 24 -28.22 -0.97 -5.35
C GLU A 24 -27.40 -0.21 -6.41
N LEU A 25 -26.07 -0.31 -6.38
CA LEU A 25 -25.18 0.32 -7.36
C LEU A 25 -24.97 -0.49 -8.64
N VAL A 26 -25.29 -1.78 -8.64
CA VAL A 26 -25.05 -2.67 -9.79
C VAL A 26 -25.65 -2.14 -11.08
N PRO A 27 -26.92 -1.64 -11.12
CA PRO A 27 -27.49 -1.06 -12.36
C PRO A 27 -26.70 0.15 -12.88
N TYR A 28 -26.16 0.99 -12.00
CA TYR A 28 -25.30 2.13 -12.37
C TYR A 28 -23.99 1.66 -12.99
N LEU A 29 -23.27 0.75 -12.34
CA LEU A 29 -22.01 0.19 -12.81
C LEU A 29 -22.16 -0.54 -14.13
N GLY A 30 -23.23 -1.32 -14.30
CA GLY A 30 -23.57 -1.98 -15.56
C GLY A 30 -23.80 -0.98 -16.71
N ARG A 31 -24.50 0.12 -16.46
CA ARG A 31 -24.70 1.21 -17.44
C ARG A 31 -23.40 2.00 -17.70
N LEU A 32 -22.56 2.19 -16.70
CA LEU A 32 -21.23 2.76 -16.87
C LEU A 32 -20.39 1.92 -17.82
N GLY A 33 -20.64 0.62 -17.91
CA GLY A 33 -19.95 -0.32 -18.81
C GLY A 33 -18.93 -1.21 -18.12
N ILE A 34 -18.96 -1.26 -16.78
CA ILE A 34 -18.10 -2.11 -15.97
C ILE A 34 -18.43 -3.58 -16.21
N SER A 35 -17.39 -4.42 -16.29
CA SER A 35 -17.58 -5.87 -16.42
C SER A 35 -17.49 -6.60 -15.09
N HIS A 36 -16.66 -6.14 -14.15
CA HIS A 36 -16.49 -6.77 -12.83
C HIS A 36 -16.39 -5.72 -11.74
N VAL A 37 -17.01 -5.98 -10.63
CA VAL A 37 -16.69 -5.26 -9.39
C VAL A 37 -15.40 -5.86 -8.83
N TYR A 38 -14.49 -5.00 -8.39
CA TYR A 38 -13.32 -5.38 -7.63
C TYR A 38 -13.55 -4.96 -6.17
N ALA A 39 -13.94 -5.95 -5.35
CA ALA A 39 -14.28 -5.74 -3.94
C ALA A 39 -13.05 -5.68 -3.06
N SER A 40 -13.02 -4.76 -2.08
CA SER A 40 -12.11 -4.86 -0.93
C SER A 40 -12.39 -6.14 -0.14
N PRO A 41 -11.54 -6.55 0.83
CA PRO A 41 -11.75 -7.80 1.56
C PRO A 41 -13.15 -7.91 2.17
N LEU A 42 -13.79 -9.08 2.01
CA LEU A 42 -15.15 -9.38 2.48
C LEU A 42 -15.18 -10.43 3.59
N LEU A 43 -14.03 -11.04 3.93
CA LEU A 43 -13.93 -11.96 5.04
C LEU A 43 -14.02 -11.21 6.36
N ARG A 44 -14.46 -11.90 7.41
CA ARG A 44 -14.71 -11.29 8.72
C ARG A 44 -13.47 -10.55 9.25
N SER A 45 -13.63 -9.26 9.42
CA SER A 45 -12.63 -8.33 9.94
C SER A 45 -12.90 -7.97 11.40
N ARG A 46 -12.05 -7.14 12.00
CA ARG A 46 -12.34 -6.55 13.32
C ARG A 46 -13.66 -5.78 13.28
N PRO A 47 -14.48 -5.84 14.34
CA PRO A 47 -15.69 -5.03 14.41
C PRO A 47 -15.42 -3.55 14.16
N GLY A 48 -16.19 -2.95 13.26
CA GLY A 48 -16.04 -1.55 12.85
C GLY A 48 -14.86 -1.26 11.93
N SER A 49 -14.23 -2.25 11.34
CA SER A 49 -13.15 -2.06 10.36
C SER A 49 -13.65 -1.27 9.14
N PRO A 50 -13.00 -0.14 8.77
CA PRO A 50 -13.40 0.63 7.60
C PRO A 50 -12.80 0.11 6.28
N HIS A 51 -12.09 -1.04 6.29
CA HIS A 51 -11.32 -1.49 5.14
C HIS A 51 -11.26 -3.01 4.94
N GLY A 52 -11.43 -3.83 6.00
CA GLY A 52 -11.44 -5.30 5.92
C GLY A 52 -10.06 -5.99 5.84
N TYR A 53 -8.93 -5.24 5.86
CA TYR A 53 -7.58 -5.83 5.81
C TYR A 53 -7.10 -6.38 7.17
N ASP A 54 -7.83 -6.16 8.23
CA ASP A 54 -7.59 -6.64 9.59
C ASP A 54 -8.47 -7.85 9.92
N MET A 55 -8.41 -8.86 9.05
CA MET A 55 -9.18 -10.11 9.13
C MET A 55 -8.97 -10.83 10.47
N VAL A 56 -10.08 -11.33 11.04
CA VAL A 56 -10.08 -12.13 12.30
C VAL A 56 -10.58 -13.56 12.11
N ASP A 57 -11.35 -13.82 11.04
CA ASP A 57 -11.85 -15.16 10.72
C ASP A 57 -11.94 -15.35 9.20
N PRO A 58 -11.12 -16.23 8.61
CA PRO A 58 -11.15 -16.51 7.17
C PRO A 58 -12.31 -17.44 6.74
N GLY A 59 -13.03 -18.01 7.66
CA GLY A 59 -14.11 -18.98 7.41
C GLY A 59 -15.49 -18.35 7.24
N GLU A 60 -15.62 -17.02 7.34
CA GLU A 60 -16.90 -16.33 7.34
C GLU A 60 -16.87 -15.04 6.51
N ILE A 61 -17.95 -14.77 5.79
CA ILE A 61 -18.18 -13.43 5.19
C ILE A 61 -18.57 -12.49 6.32
N ASP A 62 -18.02 -11.28 6.31
CA ASP A 62 -18.19 -10.31 7.39
C ASP A 62 -19.68 -10.03 7.67
N PRO A 63 -20.17 -10.36 8.88
CA PRO A 63 -21.55 -10.11 9.26
C PRO A 63 -21.93 -8.63 9.26
N GLU A 64 -20.97 -7.72 9.52
CA GLU A 64 -21.22 -6.27 9.49
C GLU A 64 -21.43 -5.75 8.06
N LEU A 65 -20.92 -6.48 7.06
CA LEU A 65 -21.21 -6.23 5.64
C LEU A 65 -22.49 -6.94 5.15
N GLY A 66 -23.20 -7.65 6.01
CA GLY A 66 -24.44 -8.40 5.70
C GLY A 66 -24.26 -9.90 5.52
N GLY A 67 -23.05 -10.43 5.67
CA GLY A 67 -22.77 -11.86 5.65
C GLY A 67 -23.01 -12.56 4.32
N ARG A 68 -23.03 -13.90 4.34
CA ARG A 68 -23.18 -14.75 3.16
C ARG A 68 -24.45 -14.47 2.36
N GLU A 69 -25.57 -14.26 3.00
CA GLU A 69 -26.83 -14.02 2.30
C GLU A 69 -26.83 -12.72 1.51
N ALA A 70 -26.19 -11.65 2.02
CA ALA A 70 -26.05 -10.39 1.29
C ALA A 70 -25.08 -10.53 0.12
N LEU A 71 -23.97 -11.29 0.28
CA LEU A 71 -23.07 -11.62 -0.81
C LEU A 71 -23.80 -12.38 -1.94
N ASP A 72 -24.61 -13.37 -1.62
CA ASP A 72 -25.38 -14.14 -2.61
C ASP A 72 -26.37 -13.24 -3.38
N ARG A 73 -27.02 -12.26 -2.71
CA ARG A 73 -27.87 -11.26 -3.35
C ARG A 73 -27.08 -10.33 -4.26
N PHE A 74 -25.94 -9.85 -3.79
CA PHE A 74 -25.06 -8.97 -4.57
C PHE A 74 -24.56 -9.64 -5.84
N VAL A 75 -24.08 -10.88 -5.74
CA VAL A 75 -23.60 -11.65 -6.90
C VAL A 75 -24.75 -11.96 -7.87
N ALA A 76 -25.93 -12.31 -7.36
CA ALA A 76 -27.10 -12.50 -8.22
C ALA A 76 -27.46 -11.22 -9.01
N ALA A 77 -27.33 -10.05 -8.40
CA ALA A 77 -27.54 -8.78 -9.09
C ALA A 77 -26.43 -8.52 -10.13
N LEU A 78 -25.16 -8.80 -9.81
CA LEU A 78 -24.04 -8.71 -10.77
C LEU A 78 -24.32 -9.58 -12.00
N HIS A 79 -24.62 -10.87 -11.80
CA HIS A 79 -24.93 -11.80 -12.89
C HIS A 79 -26.15 -11.36 -13.71
N GLY A 80 -27.15 -10.74 -13.07
CA GLY A 80 -28.32 -10.17 -13.76
C GLY A 80 -27.96 -9.01 -14.70
N HIS A 81 -26.75 -8.45 -14.59
CA HIS A 81 -26.24 -7.37 -15.44
C HIS A 81 -25.02 -7.80 -16.27
N ASP A 82 -24.77 -9.11 -16.41
CA ASP A 82 -23.60 -9.71 -17.05
C ASP A 82 -22.29 -9.15 -16.47
N MET A 83 -22.22 -9.00 -15.16
CA MET A 83 -21.06 -8.55 -14.40
C MET A 83 -20.57 -9.68 -13.50
N GLY A 84 -19.28 -9.67 -13.19
CA GLY A 84 -18.64 -10.59 -12.26
C GLY A 84 -18.01 -9.89 -11.06
N LEU A 85 -17.30 -10.68 -10.23
CA LEU A 85 -16.68 -10.25 -9.00
C LEU A 85 -15.20 -10.66 -8.95
N VAL A 86 -14.30 -9.70 -8.75
CA VAL A 86 -12.90 -9.91 -8.32
C VAL A 86 -12.83 -9.58 -6.83
N LEU A 87 -12.35 -10.53 -6.02
CA LEU A 87 -12.27 -10.38 -4.57
C LEU A 87 -10.81 -10.11 -4.15
N ASP A 88 -10.63 -9.12 -3.29
CA ASP A 88 -9.37 -8.87 -2.60
C ASP A 88 -9.25 -9.81 -1.39
N ILE A 89 -8.13 -10.51 -1.27
CA ILE A 89 -7.85 -11.39 -0.13
C ILE A 89 -6.50 -11.08 0.50
N VAL A 90 -6.38 -11.32 1.79
CA VAL A 90 -5.23 -10.94 2.62
C VAL A 90 -4.54 -12.19 3.15
N PRO A 91 -3.62 -12.81 2.40
CA PRO A 91 -2.99 -14.05 2.85
C PRO A 91 -1.90 -13.85 3.89
N ASN A 92 -1.23 -12.70 3.90
CA ASN A 92 0.00 -12.50 4.68
C ASN A 92 -0.22 -12.37 6.19
N HIS A 93 -1.37 -11.84 6.63
CA HIS A 93 -1.56 -11.50 8.05
C HIS A 93 -3.03 -11.58 8.48
N MET A 94 -3.23 -11.65 9.78
CA MET A 94 -4.51 -11.51 10.48
C MET A 94 -4.38 -10.49 11.62
N ALA A 95 -5.51 -9.95 12.08
CA ALA A 95 -5.51 -9.09 13.24
C ALA A 95 -5.30 -9.89 14.54
N VAL A 96 -4.54 -9.37 15.47
CA VAL A 96 -4.47 -9.86 16.85
C VAL A 96 -5.63 -9.30 17.68
N GLY A 97 -5.93 -9.92 18.82
CA GLY A 97 -6.93 -9.45 19.79
C GLY A 97 -8.10 -10.40 19.97
N ARG A 98 -9.04 -10.02 20.85
CA ARG A 98 -10.12 -10.88 21.34
C ARG A 98 -11.08 -11.42 20.27
N HIS A 99 -11.12 -10.78 19.11
CA HIS A 99 -12.02 -11.15 18.02
C HIS A 99 -11.42 -12.21 17.08
N ASN A 100 -10.12 -12.50 17.21
CA ASN A 100 -9.46 -13.57 16.47
C ASN A 100 -9.42 -14.85 17.33
N PRO A 101 -10.25 -15.86 17.05
CA PRO A 101 -10.32 -17.07 17.85
C PRO A 101 -9.04 -17.90 17.81
N TRP A 102 -8.30 -17.89 16.70
CA TRP A 102 -7.03 -18.60 16.57
C TRP A 102 -5.93 -17.98 17.43
N TRP A 103 -5.90 -16.64 17.48
CA TRP A 103 -4.99 -15.92 18.35
C TRP A 103 -5.29 -16.15 19.82
N MET A 104 -6.58 -16.16 20.20
CA MET A 104 -6.98 -16.45 21.58
C MET A 104 -6.63 -17.87 22.00
N ASP A 105 -6.79 -18.88 21.11
CA ASP A 105 -6.33 -20.24 21.34
C ASP A 105 -4.81 -20.32 21.62
N VAL A 106 -4.01 -19.59 20.82
CA VAL A 106 -2.55 -19.52 21.03
C VAL A 106 -2.18 -18.93 22.38
N LEU A 107 -2.84 -17.86 22.80
CA LEU A 107 -2.56 -17.23 24.10
C LEU A 107 -3.01 -18.10 25.27
N GLU A 108 -4.11 -18.82 25.12
CA GLU A 108 -4.67 -19.71 26.17
C GLU A 108 -3.84 -20.99 26.34
N ASN A 109 -3.46 -21.64 25.24
CA ASN A 109 -2.88 -22.98 25.23
C ASN A 109 -1.36 -23.01 24.89
N GLY A 110 -0.77 -21.85 24.58
CA GLY A 110 0.66 -21.72 24.31
C GLY A 110 1.14 -22.51 23.09
N PRO A 111 2.37 -23.07 23.14
CA PRO A 111 2.92 -23.86 22.02
C PRO A 111 2.14 -25.13 21.70
N ALA A 112 1.25 -25.59 22.60
CA ALA A 112 0.41 -26.75 22.40
C ALA A 112 -0.95 -26.42 21.76
N ALA A 113 -1.24 -25.15 21.50
CA ALA A 113 -2.46 -24.70 20.86
C ALA A 113 -2.64 -25.31 19.47
N ALA A 114 -3.87 -25.60 19.09
CA ALA A 114 -4.18 -26.10 17.75
C ALA A 114 -3.71 -25.14 16.65
N HIS A 115 -3.76 -23.84 16.91
CA HIS A 115 -3.39 -22.79 15.96
C HIS A 115 -1.98 -22.21 16.16
N ALA A 116 -1.14 -22.78 17.04
CA ALA A 116 0.24 -22.29 17.24
C ALA A 116 1.08 -22.34 15.95
N GLY A 117 0.83 -23.33 15.08
CA GLY A 117 1.48 -23.46 13.78
C GLY A 117 0.96 -22.49 12.69
N HIS A 118 -0.15 -21.80 12.91
CA HIS A 118 -0.76 -20.91 11.93
C HIS A 118 -0.05 -19.56 11.82
N PHE A 119 0.58 -19.13 12.90
CA PHE A 119 1.26 -17.84 12.98
C PHE A 119 2.77 -17.98 13.02
N ASP A 120 3.48 -16.99 12.54
CA ASP A 120 4.94 -16.92 12.59
C ASP A 120 5.38 -16.38 13.95
N LEU A 121 5.48 -17.30 14.94
CA LEU A 121 5.71 -17.02 16.37
C LEU A 121 7.17 -17.26 16.76
N PHE A 122 7.68 -16.43 17.67
CA PHE A 122 9.00 -16.50 18.26
C PHE A 122 8.87 -16.53 19.77
N TRP A 123 8.78 -17.75 20.32
CA TRP A 123 8.61 -17.97 21.74
C TRP A 123 9.91 -17.67 22.51
N ASP A 124 9.82 -16.81 23.52
CA ASP A 124 10.88 -16.66 24.53
C ASP A 124 10.74 -17.72 25.63
N GLU A 125 11.74 -17.87 26.49
CA GLU A 125 11.69 -18.79 27.65
C GLU A 125 10.52 -18.47 28.59
N ASP A 126 10.16 -17.19 28.70
CA ASP A 126 9.11 -16.66 29.56
C ASP A 126 7.73 -16.53 28.86
N GLY A 127 7.59 -16.89 27.60
CA GLY A 127 6.35 -16.75 26.80
C GLY A 127 6.44 -15.65 25.74
N LEU A 128 5.30 -15.36 25.07
CA LEU A 128 5.23 -14.36 24.02
C LEU A 128 5.16 -12.93 24.60
N PRO A 129 6.09 -12.03 24.27
CA PRO A 129 5.97 -10.63 24.65
C PRO A 129 4.87 -9.93 23.83
N LEU A 130 3.88 -9.37 24.54
CA LEU A 130 2.76 -8.64 23.98
C LEU A 130 2.84 -7.15 24.36
N PRO A 131 3.23 -6.25 23.45
CA PRO A 131 3.47 -4.84 23.73
C PRO A 131 2.16 -4.03 23.70
N PHE A 132 1.24 -4.31 24.61
CA PHE A 132 -0.08 -3.67 24.68
C PHE A 132 -0.18 -2.60 25.78
N LEU A 133 0.72 -2.58 26.76
CA LEU A 133 0.61 -1.63 27.86
C LEU A 133 1.04 -0.22 27.46
N GLY A 134 0.25 0.78 27.81
CA GLY A 134 0.55 2.20 27.58
C GLY A 134 1.68 2.76 28.44
N LYS A 135 2.03 2.06 29.53
CA LYS A 135 3.10 2.40 30.49
C LYS A 135 3.82 1.13 30.97
N PRO A 136 4.95 1.27 31.73
CA PRO A 136 5.65 0.13 32.29
C PRO A 136 4.73 -0.82 33.08
N TYR A 137 4.98 -2.12 32.94
CA TYR A 137 4.15 -3.17 33.53
C TYR A 137 3.89 -3.00 35.03
N ALA A 138 4.94 -2.70 35.82
CA ALA A 138 4.80 -2.51 37.26
C ALA A 138 3.88 -1.35 37.62
N GLU A 139 3.95 -0.24 36.86
CA GLU A 139 3.08 0.91 37.07
C GLU A 139 1.62 0.57 36.71
N ALA A 140 1.39 -0.11 35.58
CA ALA A 140 0.05 -0.53 35.18
C ALA A 140 -0.60 -1.50 36.18
N LEU A 141 0.21 -2.38 36.77
CA LEU A 141 -0.23 -3.32 37.79
C LEU A 141 -0.58 -2.62 39.13
N GLU A 142 0.33 -1.74 39.62
CA GLU A 142 0.16 -0.99 40.86
C GLU A 142 -1.01 0.02 40.79
N ASP A 143 -1.23 0.62 39.62
CA ASP A 143 -2.36 1.54 39.38
C ASP A 143 -3.70 0.81 39.16
N GLY A 144 -3.71 -0.53 39.16
CA GLY A 144 -4.92 -1.33 38.99
C GLY A 144 -5.52 -1.26 37.60
N GLU A 145 -4.71 -0.93 36.58
CA GLU A 145 -5.17 -0.91 35.19
C GLU A 145 -5.20 -2.32 34.58
N ILE A 146 -4.43 -3.26 35.12
CA ILE A 146 -4.50 -4.68 34.78
C ILE A 146 -5.32 -5.36 35.85
N THR A 147 -6.40 -6.04 35.41
CA THR A 147 -7.30 -6.77 36.30
C THR A 147 -7.66 -8.12 35.71
N ILE A 148 -8.28 -9.00 36.49
CA ILE A 148 -9.01 -10.14 35.95
C ILE A 148 -10.52 -9.88 36.10
N GLU A 149 -11.27 -10.26 35.08
CA GLU A 149 -12.71 -10.03 35.03
C GLU A 149 -13.43 -11.28 34.50
N ARG A 150 -14.70 -11.44 34.93
CA ARG A 150 -15.59 -12.42 34.36
C ARG A 150 -16.42 -11.79 33.25
N GLU A 151 -16.20 -12.22 32.01
CA GLU A 151 -16.91 -11.72 30.83
C GLU A 151 -17.38 -12.94 30.01
N ASP A 152 -18.63 -12.94 29.57
CA ASP A 152 -19.23 -13.96 28.70
C ASP A 152 -19.02 -15.43 29.17
N GLY A 153 -19.01 -15.66 30.48
CA GLY A 153 -18.82 -17.00 31.05
C GLY A 153 -17.38 -17.48 31.11
N ALA A 154 -16.41 -16.65 30.80
CA ALA A 154 -14.98 -16.91 30.95
C ALA A 154 -14.32 -15.88 31.88
N ILE A 155 -13.16 -16.25 32.47
CA ILE A 155 -12.36 -15.33 33.25
C ILE A 155 -11.19 -14.88 32.36
N ARG A 156 -10.98 -13.58 32.22
CA ARG A 156 -10.00 -12.97 31.34
C ARG A 156 -9.16 -11.93 32.05
N VAL A 157 -7.94 -11.76 31.60
CA VAL A 157 -7.14 -10.58 31.95
C VAL A 157 -7.69 -9.40 31.17
N ALA A 158 -7.96 -8.31 31.84
CA ALA A 158 -8.44 -7.06 31.29
C ALA A 158 -7.36 -5.96 31.39
N TYR A 159 -7.18 -5.22 30.31
CA TYR A 159 -6.43 -3.97 30.29
C TYR A 159 -7.16 -3.01 29.38
N TRP A 160 -7.85 -2.05 29.95
CA TRP A 160 -8.79 -1.17 29.23
C TRP A 160 -9.81 -1.97 28.42
N ASP A 161 -9.86 -1.84 27.13
CA ASP A 161 -10.70 -2.59 26.18
C ASP A 161 -10.10 -3.93 25.72
N ALA A 162 -8.79 -4.13 25.96
CA ALA A 162 -8.12 -5.38 25.62
C ALA A 162 -8.48 -6.50 26.59
N ARG A 163 -8.63 -7.71 26.07
CA ARG A 163 -8.94 -8.94 26.82
C ARG A 163 -7.99 -10.05 26.38
N PHE A 164 -7.43 -10.75 27.37
CA PHE A 164 -6.53 -11.88 27.15
C PHE A 164 -7.02 -13.09 27.93
N PRO A 165 -6.88 -14.31 27.39
CA PRO A 165 -7.30 -15.51 28.08
C PRO A 165 -6.31 -15.86 29.20
N LEU A 166 -6.77 -16.64 30.19
CA LEU A 166 -5.95 -17.28 31.18
C LEU A 166 -5.74 -18.74 30.80
N SER A 167 -4.54 -19.28 31.02
CA SER A 167 -4.28 -20.70 30.77
C SER A 167 -5.11 -21.60 31.70
N PRO A 168 -5.57 -22.76 31.22
CA PRO A 168 -6.38 -23.69 32.04
C PRO A 168 -5.68 -24.08 33.36
N GLU A 169 -4.36 -24.29 33.31
CA GLU A 169 -3.57 -24.63 34.48
C GLU A 169 -3.53 -23.49 35.50
N SER A 170 -3.44 -22.25 35.08
CA SER A 170 -3.43 -21.08 35.95
C SER A 170 -4.79 -20.86 36.62
N LEU A 171 -5.89 -21.08 35.87
CA LEU A 171 -7.25 -21.05 36.40
C LEU A 171 -7.46 -22.09 37.49
N GLU A 172 -7.04 -23.34 37.29
CA GLU A 172 -7.14 -24.42 38.27
C GLU A 172 -6.31 -24.09 39.53
N GLN A 173 -5.05 -23.66 39.38
CA GLN A 173 -4.17 -23.31 40.49
C GLN A 173 -4.67 -22.12 41.30
N ALA A 174 -5.26 -21.13 40.67
CA ALA A 174 -5.85 -19.98 41.33
C ALA A 174 -7.23 -20.26 41.94
N GLY A 175 -7.84 -21.42 41.64
CA GLY A 175 -9.20 -21.76 42.06
C GLY A 175 -10.26 -20.89 41.37
N LEU A 176 -10.01 -20.48 40.14
CA LEU A 176 -10.87 -19.66 39.32
C LEU A 176 -11.71 -20.57 38.40
N ASP A 177 -12.96 -20.77 38.79
CA ASP A 177 -13.94 -21.51 38.00
C ASP A 177 -15.10 -20.58 37.64
N ALA A 178 -15.24 -20.26 36.36
CA ALA A 178 -16.28 -19.35 35.88
C ALA A 178 -17.72 -19.80 36.19
N ASP A 179 -17.95 -21.09 36.36
CA ASP A 179 -19.24 -21.64 36.73
C ASP A 179 -19.53 -21.61 38.25
N ASN A 180 -18.51 -21.29 39.06
CA ASN A 180 -18.66 -21.18 40.51
C ASN A 180 -19.31 -19.83 40.88
N PRO A 181 -20.49 -19.84 41.56
CA PRO A 181 -21.15 -18.60 42.02
C PRO A 181 -20.33 -17.72 42.96
N GLN A 182 -19.27 -18.25 43.56
CA GLN A 182 -18.40 -17.54 44.51
C GLN A 182 -17.11 -17.02 43.84
N VAL A 183 -16.95 -17.21 42.52
CA VAL A 183 -15.71 -16.83 41.81
C VAL A 183 -15.44 -15.32 41.83
N ASP A 184 -16.49 -14.50 41.82
CA ASP A 184 -16.34 -13.03 41.81
C ASP A 184 -15.60 -12.54 43.05
N GLY A 185 -15.90 -13.14 44.26
CA GLY A 185 -15.13 -12.83 45.45
C GLY A 185 -13.67 -13.26 45.39
N ARG A 186 -13.35 -14.31 44.62
CA ARG A 186 -11.97 -14.75 44.41
C ARG A 186 -11.24 -13.85 43.44
N ILE A 187 -11.95 -13.36 42.40
CA ILE A 187 -11.47 -12.36 41.44
C ILE A 187 -11.10 -11.06 42.19
N ASP A 188 -12.02 -10.56 43.07
CA ASP A 188 -11.78 -9.39 43.90
C ASP A 188 -10.54 -9.54 44.76
N GLU A 189 -10.38 -10.71 45.46
CA GLU A 189 -9.19 -11.00 46.27
C GLU A 189 -7.88 -10.98 45.50
N ILE A 190 -7.88 -11.37 44.21
CA ILE A 190 -6.70 -11.37 43.39
C ILE A 190 -6.42 -9.95 42.87
N ASN A 191 -7.45 -9.24 42.43
CA ASN A 191 -7.32 -7.86 41.94
C ASN A 191 -6.88 -6.88 43.05
N ASP A 192 -7.28 -7.10 44.30
CA ASP A 192 -6.89 -6.28 45.45
C ASP A 192 -5.43 -6.51 45.92
N ASP A 193 -4.74 -7.54 45.38
CA ASP A 193 -3.38 -7.91 45.76
C ASP A 193 -2.47 -7.96 44.51
N PRO A 194 -1.72 -6.89 44.17
CA PRO A 194 -0.85 -6.83 42.98
C PRO A 194 0.16 -7.99 42.88
N GLU A 195 0.65 -8.50 44.01
CA GLU A 195 1.59 -9.62 44.01
C GLU A 195 0.91 -10.95 43.62
N ARG A 196 -0.34 -11.17 44.05
CA ARG A 196 -1.11 -12.33 43.61
C ARG A 196 -1.49 -12.25 42.15
N LEU A 197 -1.89 -11.06 41.67
CA LEU A 197 -2.20 -10.83 40.26
C LEU A 197 -0.95 -11.02 39.41
N HIS A 198 0.21 -10.44 39.83
CA HIS A 198 1.49 -10.67 39.16
C HIS A 198 1.81 -12.15 39.05
N HIS A 199 1.70 -12.91 40.15
CA HIS A 199 1.97 -14.35 40.13
C HIS A 199 1.06 -15.13 39.19
N LEU A 200 -0.21 -14.74 39.09
CA LEU A 200 -1.14 -15.31 38.11
C LEU A 200 -0.75 -14.98 36.66
N LEU A 201 -0.35 -13.73 36.41
CA LEU A 201 0.08 -13.28 35.08
C LEU A 201 1.40 -13.94 34.64
N ASP A 202 2.28 -14.23 35.57
CA ASP A 202 3.55 -14.95 35.29
C ASP A 202 3.37 -16.43 34.92
N GLN A 203 2.17 -16.99 35.13
CA GLN A 203 1.86 -18.35 34.71
C GLN A 203 1.27 -18.42 33.28
N GLN A 204 1.11 -17.30 32.62
CA GLN A 204 0.55 -17.27 31.27
C GLN A 204 1.60 -17.60 30.20
N HIS A 205 1.14 -18.03 29.02
CA HIS A 205 1.98 -18.25 27.86
C HIS A 205 2.42 -16.97 27.16
N TYR A 206 2.01 -15.82 27.67
CA TYR A 206 2.34 -14.50 27.17
C TYR A 206 2.76 -13.57 28.32
N ARG A 207 3.42 -12.45 27.94
CA ARG A 207 3.81 -11.37 28.86
C ARG A 207 3.26 -10.05 28.32
N LEU A 208 2.38 -9.40 29.09
CA LEU A 208 1.98 -8.02 28.83
C LEU A 208 3.16 -7.11 29.13
N VAL A 209 3.62 -6.38 28.14
CA VAL A 209 4.77 -5.48 28.25
C VAL A 209 4.43 -4.09 27.73
N TRP A 210 5.20 -3.10 28.16
CA TRP A 210 5.07 -1.74 27.68
C TRP A 210 5.26 -1.66 26.15
N TRP A 211 4.40 -0.93 25.46
CA TRP A 211 4.38 -0.84 24.00
C TRP A 211 5.75 -0.43 23.41
N GLN A 212 6.55 0.39 24.11
CA GLN A 212 7.88 0.78 23.62
C GLN A 212 8.87 -0.40 23.50
N LEU A 213 8.61 -1.51 24.23
CA LEU A 213 9.45 -2.70 24.10
C LEU A 213 9.30 -3.36 22.71
N SER A 214 8.23 -3.07 21.98
CA SER A 214 8.06 -3.52 20.59
C SER A 214 9.14 -3.03 19.63
N ARG A 215 9.91 -2.01 20.03
CA ARG A 215 11.06 -1.52 19.27
C ARG A 215 12.24 -2.50 19.28
N GLU A 216 12.31 -3.39 20.29
CA GLU A 216 13.43 -4.34 20.48
C GLU A 216 12.96 -5.79 20.55
N ARG A 217 11.74 -6.03 21.04
CA ARG A 217 11.19 -7.37 21.26
C ARG A 217 9.75 -7.47 20.79
N LEU A 218 9.48 -8.45 19.94
CA LEU A 218 8.14 -8.83 19.51
C LEU A 218 8.12 -10.34 19.27
N GLY A 219 7.16 -11.02 19.83
CA GLY A 219 7.05 -12.49 19.80
C GLY A 219 6.52 -13.07 18.49
N TYR A 220 6.33 -12.26 17.44
CA TYR A 220 5.78 -12.70 16.16
C TYR A 220 6.24 -11.81 15.01
N ARG A 221 6.14 -12.31 13.78
CA ARG A 221 6.26 -11.50 12.56
C ARG A 221 5.01 -10.64 12.42
N ARG A 222 5.21 -9.35 12.18
CA ARG A 222 4.13 -8.38 11.95
C ARG A 222 4.07 -7.91 10.52
N PHE A 223 2.93 -7.36 10.12
CA PHE A 223 2.80 -6.64 8.87
C PHE A 223 3.51 -5.28 8.97
N PHE A 224 4.62 -5.12 8.23
CA PHE A 224 5.51 -3.95 8.30
C PHE A 224 5.90 -3.60 9.75
N THR A 225 5.42 -2.44 10.23
CA THR A 225 5.66 -1.96 11.60
C THR A 225 4.41 -2.01 12.49
N ILE A 226 3.33 -2.66 12.03
CA ILE A 226 2.02 -2.69 12.69
C ILE A 226 1.94 -3.94 13.57
N ALA A 227 2.06 -3.75 14.90
CA ALA A 227 2.04 -4.85 15.85
C ALA A 227 0.66 -5.53 16.00
N GLU A 228 -0.41 -4.87 15.60
CA GLU A 228 -1.77 -5.39 15.62
C GLU A 228 -2.08 -6.39 14.50
N LEU A 229 -1.15 -6.60 13.55
CA LEU A 229 -1.31 -7.50 12.41
C LEU A 229 -0.21 -8.56 12.41
N ILE A 230 -0.59 -9.79 12.76
CA ILE A 230 0.33 -10.94 12.91
C ILE A 230 0.45 -11.72 11.60
N GLY A 231 1.68 -12.09 11.24
CA GLY A 231 1.98 -12.88 10.05
C GLY A 231 1.48 -14.32 10.13
N VAL A 232 0.87 -14.77 9.03
CA VAL A 232 0.35 -16.14 8.85
C VAL A 232 1.35 -16.96 8.02
N ARG A 233 1.50 -18.26 8.37
CA ARG A 233 2.45 -19.17 7.74
C ARG A 233 1.81 -19.92 6.57
N GLN A 234 1.60 -19.22 5.47
CA GLN A 234 0.94 -19.77 4.27
C GLN A 234 1.74 -20.87 3.56
N GLU A 235 3.01 -21.04 3.90
CA GLU A 235 3.86 -22.13 3.45
C GLU A 235 3.48 -23.48 4.06
N GLU A 236 2.72 -23.50 5.15
CA GLU A 236 2.21 -24.73 5.78
C GLU A 236 0.89 -25.16 5.14
N PRO A 237 0.80 -26.41 4.60
CA PRO A 237 -0.39 -26.83 3.87
C PRO A 237 -1.71 -26.78 4.68
N GLU A 238 -1.66 -27.12 5.97
CA GLU A 238 -2.85 -27.08 6.84
C GLU A 238 -3.34 -25.64 7.04
N VAL A 239 -2.41 -24.68 7.20
CA VAL A 239 -2.72 -23.26 7.34
C VAL A 239 -3.32 -22.71 6.06
N PHE A 240 -2.75 -23.07 4.92
CA PHE A 240 -3.30 -22.70 3.63
C PHE A 240 -4.73 -23.23 3.44
N GLU A 241 -5.00 -24.50 3.77
CA GLU A 241 -6.36 -25.07 3.68
C GLU A 241 -7.35 -24.36 4.57
N ASP A 242 -6.99 -24.07 5.83
CA ASP A 242 -7.87 -23.40 6.77
C ASP A 242 -8.20 -21.97 6.37
N THR A 243 -7.20 -21.22 5.89
CA THR A 243 -7.37 -19.81 5.50
C THR A 243 -8.07 -19.65 4.14
N HIS A 244 -8.04 -20.65 3.26
CA HIS A 244 -8.56 -20.51 1.89
C HIS A 244 -9.78 -21.35 1.57
N ARG A 245 -10.28 -22.14 2.51
CA ARG A 245 -11.44 -23.03 2.30
C ARG A 245 -12.66 -22.28 1.75
N LEU A 246 -13.03 -21.17 2.38
CA LEU A 246 -14.17 -20.36 1.95
C LEU A 246 -13.89 -19.68 0.58
N VAL A 247 -12.70 -19.14 0.38
CA VAL A 247 -12.32 -18.50 -0.90
C VAL A 247 -12.38 -19.51 -2.03
N ALA A 248 -11.82 -20.70 -1.84
CA ALA A 248 -11.87 -21.78 -2.84
C ALA A 248 -13.31 -22.24 -3.13
N GLU A 249 -14.18 -22.33 -2.12
CA GLU A 249 -15.61 -22.58 -2.29
C GLU A 249 -16.27 -21.50 -3.16
N LEU A 250 -16.05 -20.22 -2.85
CA LEU A 250 -16.65 -19.09 -3.57
C LEU A 250 -16.22 -19.09 -5.05
N VAL A 251 -14.94 -19.33 -5.34
CA VAL A 251 -14.45 -19.38 -6.71
C VAL A 251 -14.99 -20.60 -7.46
N THR A 252 -14.94 -21.78 -6.86
CA THR A 252 -15.42 -23.01 -7.53
C THR A 252 -16.93 -23.03 -7.72
N ALA A 253 -17.69 -22.33 -6.87
CA ALA A 253 -19.14 -22.13 -7.04
C ALA A 253 -19.47 -21.05 -8.08
N GLY A 254 -18.50 -20.33 -8.65
CA GLY A 254 -18.72 -19.23 -9.60
C GLY A 254 -19.36 -17.98 -8.97
N ILE A 255 -19.16 -17.79 -7.67
CA ILE A 255 -19.55 -16.58 -6.93
C ILE A 255 -18.48 -15.49 -7.11
N VAL A 256 -17.22 -15.90 -7.14
CA VAL A 256 -16.05 -15.06 -7.39
C VAL A 256 -15.36 -15.52 -8.68
N ASP A 257 -15.10 -14.60 -9.60
CA ASP A 257 -14.49 -14.87 -10.91
C ASP A 257 -12.96 -14.69 -10.91
N GLY A 258 -12.45 -13.90 -9.99
CA GLY A 258 -11.02 -13.62 -9.88
C GLY A 258 -10.62 -13.13 -8.49
N LEU A 259 -9.31 -13.14 -8.25
CA LEU A 259 -8.71 -12.77 -6.97
C LEU A 259 -7.63 -11.70 -7.16
N ARG A 260 -7.56 -10.76 -6.23
CA ARG A 260 -6.39 -9.90 -6.02
C ARG A 260 -5.77 -10.28 -4.68
N LEU A 261 -4.48 -10.48 -4.69
CA LEU A 261 -3.74 -10.90 -3.50
C LEU A 261 -3.01 -9.70 -2.90
N ASP A 262 -3.39 -9.37 -1.68
CA ASP A 262 -2.73 -8.35 -0.89
C ASP A 262 -1.35 -8.82 -0.44
N HIS A 263 -0.37 -7.92 -0.54
CA HIS A 263 0.96 -8.08 0.03
C HIS A 263 1.63 -9.44 -0.24
N ILE A 264 1.68 -9.87 -1.50
CA ILE A 264 2.30 -11.15 -1.90
C ILE A 264 3.77 -11.25 -1.47
N ASP A 265 4.49 -10.12 -1.44
CA ASP A 265 5.89 -10.03 -1.04
C ASP A 265 6.14 -10.30 0.45
N GLY A 266 5.10 -10.28 1.28
CA GLY A 266 5.18 -10.66 2.69
C GLY A 266 5.22 -12.18 2.94
N LEU A 267 4.86 -12.99 1.95
CA LEU A 267 4.85 -14.44 2.08
C LEU A 267 6.28 -15.01 2.01
N ARG A 268 6.50 -16.12 2.70
CA ARG A 268 7.79 -16.83 2.67
C ARG A 268 8.08 -17.40 1.28
N ASP A 269 7.12 -18.12 0.69
CA ASP A 269 7.18 -18.73 -0.65
C ASP A 269 6.00 -18.25 -1.51
N PRO A 270 6.12 -17.11 -2.19
CA PRO A 270 5.06 -16.58 -3.05
C PRO A 270 4.67 -17.54 -4.19
N LEU A 271 5.63 -18.18 -4.85
CA LEU A 271 5.34 -19.09 -5.96
C LEU A 271 4.58 -20.33 -5.50
N GLY A 272 5.04 -21.00 -4.43
CA GLY A 272 4.36 -22.18 -3.87
C GLY A 272 2.94 -21.87 -3.40
N TYR A 273 2.75 -20.68 -2.83
CA TYR A 273 1.43 -20.17 -2.47
C TYR A 273 0.52 -20.00 -3.70
N LEU A 274 1.01 -19.33 -4.77
CA LEU A 274 0.27 -19.12 -6.00
C LEU A 274 -0.11 -20.42 -6.70
N GLU A 275 0.81 -21.41 -6.75
CA GLU A 275 0.55 -22.74 -7.27
C GLU A 275 -0.54 -23.48 -6.47
N SER A 276 -0.51 -23.34 -5.15
CA SER A 276 -1.52 -23.94 -4.25
C SER A 276 -2.89 -23.28 -4.43
N LEU A 277 -2.92 -21.94 -4.54
CA LEU A 277 -4.15 -21.20 -4.76
C LEU A 277 -4.80 -21.53 -6.12
N GLN A 278 -4.01 -21.54 -7.20
CA GLN A 278 -4.52 -21.96 -8.52
C GLN A 278 -5.11 -23.37 -8.48
N ARG A 279 -4.43 -24.28 -7.79
CA ARG A 279 -4.90 -25.67 -7.64
C ARG A 279 -6.20 -25.73 -6.85
N ALA A 280 -6.31 -25.01 -5.73
CA ALA A 280 -7.49 -24.98 -4.88
C ALA A 280 -8.72 -24.35 -5.57
N THR A 281 -8.48 -23.38 -6.48
CA THR A 281 -9.53 -22.65 -7.21
C THR A 281 -9.85 -23.20 -8.60
N GLY A 282 -9.32 -24.40 -8.96
CA GLY A 282 -9.64 -25.10 -10.21
C GLY A 282 -8.64 -24.92 -11.36
N GLY A 283 -7.54 -24.21 -11.16
CA GLY A 283 -6.39 -24.17 -12.07
C GLY A 283 -6.45 -23.13 -13.20
N ASP A 284 -7.51 -22.34 -13.30
CA ASP A 284 -7.71 -21.34 -14.38
C ASP A 284 -8.40 -20.06 -13.86
N THR A 285 -8.10 -19.67 -12.63
CA THR A 285 -8.67 -18.47 -11.99
C THR A 285 -7.89 -17.23 -12.41
N TYR A 286 -8.60 -16.12 -12.66
CA TYR A 286 -7.98 -14.82 -12.87
C TYR A 286 -7.37 -14.34 -11.54
N ILE A 287 -6.06 -14.27 -11.47
CA ILE A 287 -5.34 -13.82 -10.27
C ILE A 287 -4.42 -12.65 -10.64
N VAL A 288 -4.52 -11.57 -9.90
CA VAL A 288 -3.55 -10.46 -9.91
C VAL A 288 -2.95 -10.32 -8.52
N VAL A 289 -1.68 -9.91 -8.46
CA VAL A 289 -0.97 -9.74 -7.19
C VAL A 289 -0.68 -8.27 -6.92
N GLU A 290 -0.78 -7.86 -5.67
CA GLU A 290 -0.15 -6.64 -5.25
C GLU A 290 1.35 -6.88 -5.14
N LYS A 291 2.05 -6.43 -6.13
CA LYS A 291 3.50 -6.41 -6.22
C LYS A 291 3.91 -5.07 -6.77
N ILE A 292 4.75 -4.39 -6.03
CA ILE A 292 5.35 -3.14 -6.48
C ILE A 292 6.62 -3.48 -7.24
N LEU A 293 6.58 -3.29 -8.56
CA LEU A 293 7.73 -3.51 -9.41
C LEU A 293 8.62 -2.27 -9.44
N ALA A 294 9.89 -2.44 -9.11
CA ALA A 294 10.90 -1.40 -9.24
C ALA A 294 11.18 -1.08 -10.72
N PRO A 295 11.75 0.09 -11.05
CA PRO A 295 12.12 0.41 -12.43
C PRO A 295 13.00 -0.67 -13.06
N GLY A 296 12.53 -1.29 -14.15
CA GLY A 296 13.22 -2.39 -14.86
C GLY A 296 13.02 -3.79 -14.26
N GLU A 297 12.34 -3.92 -13.13
CA GLU A 297 11.93 -5.22 -12.57
C GLU A 297 10.76 -5.80 -13.37
N GLU A 298 10.76 -7.12 -13.55
CA GLU A 298 9.69 -7.88 -14.19
C GLU A 298 9.10 -8.91 -13.24
N LEU A 299 7.79 -9.13 -13.35
CA LEU A 299 7.13 -10.21 -12.61
C LEU A 299 7.65 -11.57 -13.12
N PRO A 300 8.07 -12.50 -12.24
CA PRO A 300 8.61 -13.79 -12.69
C PRO A 300 7.66 -14.53 -13.65
N GLU A 301 8.16 -14.99 -14.77
CA GLU A 301 7.36 -15.68 -15.80
C GLU A 301 6.68 -16.94 -15.27
N SER A 302 7.32 -17.61 -14.29
CA SER A 302 6.81 -18.84 -13.64
C SER A 302 5.56 -18.60 -12.78
N TRP A 303 5.25 -17.36 -12.40
CA TRP A 303 4.10 -17.10 -11.56
C TRP A 303 2.78 -17.32 -12.31
N PRO A 304 1.89 -18.22 -11.81
CA PRO A 304 0.63 -18.56 -12.48
C PRO A 304 -0.43 -17.48 -12.22
N VAL A 305 -0.16 -16.24 -12.61
CA VAL A 305 -1.00 -15.06 -12.41
C VAL A 305 -1.21 -14.29 -13.72
N ALA A 306 -2.27 -13.53 -13.81
CA ALA A 306 -2.56 -12.64 -14.93
C ALA A 306 -1.61 -11.44 -14.97
N GLY A 307 -1.14 -10.99 -13.82
CA GLY A 307 -0.23 -9.85 -13.65
C GLY A 307 -0.31 -9.25 -12.26
N THR A 308 -0.03 -7.95 -12.18
CA THR A 308 -0.04 -7.14 -10.95
C THR A 308 -1.33 -6.33 -10.81
N SER A 309 -1.46 -5.55 -9.72
CA SER A 309 -2.53 -4.56 -9.52
C SER A 309 -2.28 -3.22 -10.23
N GLY A 310 -1.17 -3.05 -10.98
CA GLY A 310 -0.98 -2.00 -11.98
C GLY A 310 -0.27 -0.74 -11.53
N TYR A 311 0.56 -0.77 -10.49
CA TYR A 311 1.35 0.39 -10.07
C TYR A 311 2.42 0.78 -11.10
N GLU A 312 3.00 -0.17 -11.81
CA GLU A 312 3.94 0.09 -12.91
C GLU A 312 3.29 0.85 -14.08
N TYR A 313 2.00 0.63 -14.34
CA TYR A 313 1.26 1.44 -15.30
C TYR A 313 1.04 2.86 -14.80
N LEU A 314 0.75 3.01 -13.49
CA LEU A 314 0.57 4.31 -12.86
C LEU A 314 1.83 5.17 -13.05
N ASP A 315 3.01 4.64 -12.72
CA ASP A 315 4.30 5.35 -12.89
C ASP A 315 4.58 5.72 -14.35
N ALA A 316 4.46 4.73 -15.26
CA ALA A 316 4.71 4.96 -16.69
C ALA A 316 3.75 6.01 -17.29
N SER A 317 2.47 5.98 -16.89
CA SER A 317 1.48 6.94 -17.40
C SER A 317 1.63 8.33 -16.79
N ALA A 318 2.03 8.47 -15.54
CA ALA A 318 2.21 9.76 -14.87
C ALA A 318 3.36 10.57 -15.49
N LYS A 319 4.48 9.93 -15.79
CA LYS A 319 5.69 10.55 -16.35
C LYS A 319 5.47 11.20 -17.73
N VAL A 320 4.50 10.70 -18.50
CA VAL A 320 4.14 11.27 -19.82
C VAL A 320 3.67 12.72 -19.72
N PHE A 321 3.06 13.13 -18.61
CA PHE A 321 2.48 14.47 -18.42
C PHE A 321 3.38 15.44 -17.68
N VAL A 322 4.62 15.06 -17.41
CA VAL A 322 5.64 15.94 -16.85
C VAL A 322 6.53 16.47 -17.97
N ASP A 323 6.81 17.76 -17.96
CA ASP A 323 7.79 18.38 -18.87
C ASP A 323 9.21 18.15 -18.33
N PRO A 324 10.08 17.38 -19.01
CA PRO A 324 11.42 17.11 -18.54
C PRO A 324 12.26 18.38 -18.36
N GLY A 325 12.20 19.32 -19.34
CA GLY A 325 12.94 20.58 -19.26
C GLY A 325 12.46 21.47 -18.12
N GLY A 326 11.14 21.45 -17.87
CA GLY A 326 10.56 22.15 -16.73
C GLY A 326 10.94 21.53 -15.40
N LEU A 327 10.99 20.20 -15.30
CA LEU A 327 11.43 19.53 -14.08
C LEU A 327 12.89 19.86 -13.73
N ASP A 328 13.79 19.91 -14.72
CA ASP A 328 15.18 20.33 -14.51
C ASP A 328 15.28 21.75 -13.94
N ALA A 329 14.47 22.68 -14.46
CA ALA A 329 14.41 24.05 -13.93
C ALA A 329 13.87 24.09 -12.49
N LEU A 330 12.82 23.29 -12.18
CA LEU A 330 12.29 23.14 -10.82
C LEU A 330 13.33 22.52 -9.88
N ALA A 331 14.13 21.56 -10.33
CA ALA A 331 15.19 20.93 -9.55
C ALA A 331 16.26 21.95 -9.09
N GLY A 332 16.65 22.87 -9.98
CA GLY A 332 17.55 23.97 -9.63
C GLY A 332 16.97 24.84 -8.51
N HIS A 333 15.70 25.25 -8.65
CA HIS A 333 15.03 26.05 -7.64
C HIS A 333 14.83 25.28 -6.31
N TYR A 334 14.42 24.02 -6.37
CA TYR A 334 14.24 23.18 -5.18
C TYR A 334 15.49 23.17 -4.30
N ARG A 335 16.66 22.90 -4.91
CA ARG A 335 17.95 22.92 -4.22
C ARG A 335 18.24 24.30 -3.60
N ASP A 336 18.06 25.37 -4.36
CA ASP A 336 18.41 26.72 -3.93
C ASP A 336 17.44 27.25 -2.86
N PHE A 337 16.15 26.90 -2.96
CA PHE A 337 15.11 27.32 -2.01
C PHE A 337 15.13 26.51 -0.73
N THR A 338 15.21 25.17 -0.80
CA THR A 338 15.13 24.30 0.38
C THR A 338 16.50 24.04 1.02
N GLY A 339 17.59 24.14 0.25
CA GLY A 339 18.90 23.62 0.63
C GLY A 339 19.02 22.10 0.56
N GLY A 340 18.00 21.41 0.03
CA GLY A 340 17.94 19.96 -0.05
C GLY A 340 18.81 19.36 -1.17
N SER A 341 19.11 18.08 -1.04
CA SER A 341 19.79 17.30 -2.07
C SER A 341 18.81 16.91 -3.19
N LEU A 342 19.33 16.74 -4.40
CA LEU A 342 18.63 16.15 -5.54
C LEU A 342 18.95 14.65 -5.69
N ASP A 343 19.85 14.13 -4.88
CA ASP A 343 20.22 12.72 -4.88
C ASP A 343 19.16 11.93 -4.11
N PHE A 344 18.11 11.51 -4.82
CA PHE A 344 17.01 10.75 -4.24
C PHE A 344 17.46 9.36 -3.80
N ASP A 345 18.38 8.71 -4.54
CA ASP A 345 18.87 7.37 -4.21
C ASP A 345 19.67 7.40 -2.89
N ALA A 346 20.49 8.43 -2.68
CA ALA A 346 21.19 8.62 -1.41
C ALA A 346 20.20 8.83 -0.25
N LEU A 347 19.15 9.62 -0.47
CA LEU A 347 18.07 9.80 0.52
C LEU A 347 17.38 8.48 0.84
N VAL A 348 17.00 7.70 -0.18
CA VAL A 348 16.36 6.39 -0.02
C VAL A 348 17.24 5.47 0.80
N HIS A 349 18.51 5.34 0.45
CA HIS A 349 19.47 4.50 1.20
C HIS A 349 19.58 4.93 2.68
N GLU A 350 19.65 6.22 2.95
CA GLU A 350 19.68 6.75 4.32
C GLU A 350 18.41 6.38 5.09
N GLN A 351 17.23 6.55 4.47
CA GLN A 351 15.97 6.26 5.13
C GLN A 351 15.75 4.76 5.31
N GLN A 352 16.16 3.91 4.38
CA GLN A 352 16.11 2.46 4.56
C GLN A 352 16.99 1.99 5.71
N ARG A 353 18.21 2.53 5.86
CA ARG A 353 19.06 2.27 7.03
C ARG A 353 18.39 2.72 8.33
N PHE A 354 17.79 3.90 8.33
CA PHE A 354 17.04 4.41 9.49
C PHE A 354 15.89 3.46 9.86
N ILE A 355 15.11 2.99 8.89
CA ILE A 355 14.02 2.04 9.13
C ILE A 355 14.52 0.71 9.71
N ILE A 356 15.61 0.16 9.19
CA ILE A 356 16.21 -1.07 9.70
C ILE A 356 16.60 -0.91 11.19
N HIS A 357 17.25 0.21 11.54
CA HIS A 357 17.75 0.42 12.90
C HIS A 357 16.66 0.85 13.89
N GLU A 358 15.78 1.76 13.49
CA GLU A 358 14.89 2.45 14.43
C GLU A 358 13.46 1.90 14.44
N ARG A 359 13.03 1.19 13.39
CA ARG A 359 11.64 0.77 13.25
C ARG A 359 11.45 -0.75 13.13
N LEU A 360 12.46 -1.46 12.67
CA LEU A 360 12.46 -2.92 12.49
C LEU A 360 13.45 -3.62 13.46
N GLY A 361 13.62 -3.06 14.67
CA GLY A 361 14.56 -3.57 15.67
C GLY A 361 14.41 -5.06 15.99
N PRO A 362 13.21 -5.58 16.29
CA PRO A 362 13.04 -7.02 16.59
C PRO A 362 13.41 -7.91 15.42
N GLU A 363 13.04 -7.52 14.21
CA GLU A 363 13.35 -8.21 12.98
C GLU A 363 14.87 -8.20 12.72
N THR A 364 15.48 -7.02 12.90
CA THR A 364 16.93 -6.81 12.73
C THR A 364 17.73 -7.64 13.76
N ALA A 365 17.27 -7.71 15.00
CA ALA A 365 17.92 -8.52 16.05
C ALA A 365 17.91 -10.02 15.70
N ARG A 366 16.77 -10.56 15.24
CA ARG A 366 16.67 -11.97 14.80
C ARG A 366 17.54 -12.24 13.58
N PHE A 367 17.51 -11.34 12.60
CA PHE A 367 18.35 -11.40 11.42
C PHE A 367 19.84 -11.41 11.80
N ALA A 368 20.28 -10.50 12.69
CA ALA A 368 21.66 -10.41 13.16
C ALA A 368 22.10 -11.71 13.86
N ALA A 369 21.27 -12.25 14.75
CA ALA A 369 21.59 -13.50 15.46
C ALA A 369 21.74 -14.69 14.50
N ALA A 370 20.85 -14.81 13.51
CA ALA A 370 20.94 -15.87 12.51
C ALA A 370 22.19 -15.72 11.63
N LEU A 371 22.52 -14.50 11.20
CA LEU A 371 23.72 -14.21 10.40
C LEU A 371 25.00 -14.51 11.17
N GLU A 372 25.07 -14.15 12.45
CA GLU A 372 26.20 -14.49 13.32
C GLU A 372 26.36 -16.01 13.50
N ASP A 373 25.26 -16.76 13.62
CA ASP A 373 25.32 -18.22 13.71
C ASP A 373 25.90 -18.84 12.44
N LEU A 374 25.47 -18.37 11.26
CA LEU A 374 26.03 -18.78 9.97
C LEU A 374 27.51 -18.43 9.86
N ALA A 375 27.88 -17.21 10.24
CA ALA A 375 29.26 -16.75 10.17
C ALA A 375 30.20 -17.57 11.10
N ARG A 376 29.75 -17.95 12.30
CA ARG A 376 30.52 -18.79 13.23
C ARG A 376 30.87 -20.18 12.64
N ARG A 377 30.04 -20.72 11.78
CA ARG A 377 30.25 -22.00 11.11
C ARG A 377 31.10 -21.86 9.85
N ASP A 378 31.16 -20.66 9.27
CA ASP A 378 31.93 -20.41 8.06
C ASP A 378 33.43 -20.30 8.32
N ARG A 379 34.24 -20.87 7.42
CA ARG A 379 35.70 -20.91 7.57
C ARG A 379 36.37 -19.51 7.49
N ILE A 380 35.78 -18.60 6.71
CA ILE A 380 36.37 -17.27 6.45
C ILE A 380 35.71 -16.23 7.36
N ALA A 381 34.38 -16.27 7.50
CA ALA A 381 33.63 -15.28 8.23
C ALA A 381 33.70 -15.41 9.75
N ARG A 382 34.11 -16.56 10.29
CA ARG A 382 34.20 -16.81 11.75
C ARG A 382 35.07 -15.84 12.53
N ASP A 383 36.01 -15.18 11.89
CA ASP A 383 36.91 -14.20 12.47
C ASP A 383 36.58 -12.76 12.10
N VAL A 384 35.41 -12.53 11.41
CA VAL A 384 34.86 -11.21 11.18
C VAL A 384 34.17 -10.70 12.44
N LEU A 385 34.33 -9.41 12.75
CA LEU A 385 33.65 -8.83 13.90
C LEU A 385 32.13 -8.82 13.67
N PRO A 386 31.32 -9.29 14.62
CA PRO A 386 29.84 -9.27 14.46
C PRO A 386 29.28 -7.89 14.10
N SER A 387 29.80 -6.82 14.70
CA SER A 387 29.36 -5.46 14.39
C SER A 387 29.64 -5.03 12.95
N GLU A 388 30.78 -5.47 12.36
CA GLU A 388 31.09 -5.18 10.96
C GLU A 388 30.24 -6.03 10.00
N LEU A 389 29.98 -7.28 10.40
CA LEU A 389 29.11 -8.18 9.64
C LEU A 389 27.68 -7.64 9.55
N ILE A 390 27.12 -7.22 10.70
CA ILE A 390 25.77 -6.65 10.76
C ILE A 390 25.72 -5.32 10.00
N ALA A 391 26.69 -4.42 10.20
CA ALA A 391 26.73 -3.15 9.47
C ALA A 391 26.83 -3.36 7.95
N GLY A 392 27.63 -4.36 7.49
CA GLY A 392 27.70 -4.72 6.08
C GLY A 392 26.39 -5.26 5.54
N ALA A 393 25.71 -6.10 6.31
CA ALA A 393 24.41 -6.63 5.92
C ALA A 393 23.35 -5.52 5.83
N VAL A 394 23.29 -4.60 6.79
CA VAL A 394 22.40 -3.44 6.76
C VAL A 394 22.64 -2.60 5.50
N ASP A 395 23.91 -2.31 5.15
CA ASP A 395 24.23 -1.53 3.97
C ASP A 395 23.82 -2.23 2.66
N VAL A 396 23.96 -3.57 2.59
CA VAL A 396 23.52 -4.37 1.44
C VAL A 396 22.00 -4.36 1.33
N LEU A 397 21.29 -4.61 2.43
CA LEU A 397 19.82 -4.66 2.42
C LEU A 397 19.19 -3.29 2.14
N ALA A 398 19.79 -2.21 2.66
CA ALA A 398 19.38 -0.84 2.38
C ALA A 398 19.74 -0.36 0.96
N ALA A 399 20.58 -1.09 0.23
CA ALA A 399 20.94 -0.79 -1.15
C ALA A 399 20.24 -1.69 -2.17
N LEU A 400 19.33 -2.58 -1.72
CA LEU A 400 18.60 -3.47 -2.60
C LEU A 400 17.66 -2.66 -3.50
N PRO A 401 17.78 -2.73 -4.85
CA PRO A 401 16.99 -1.89 -5.75
C PRO A 401 15.57 -2.40 -6.01
N VAL A 402 15.19 -3.52 -5.40
CA VAL A 402 13.86 -4.16 -5.52
C VAL A 402 13.29 -4.44 -4.13
N TYR A 403 11.98 -4.65 -4.03
CA TYR A 403 11.33 -4.95 -2.75
C TYR A 403 11.87 -6.22 -2.12
N ARG A 404 12.07 -7.27 -2.92
CA ARG A 404 12.68 -8.54 -2.51
C ARG A 404 13.14 -9.36 -3.69
N THR A 405 13.92 -10.39 -3.41
CA THR A 405 14.23 -11.51 -4.31
C THR A 405 13.33 -12.72 -4.00
N TYR A 406 13.36 -13.72 -4.87
CA TYR A 406 12.49 -14.90 -4.80
C TYR A 406 13.27 -16.20 -4.85
N ALA A 407 14.49 -16.21 -4.27
CA ALA A 407 15.25 -17.44 -4.08
C ALA A 407 14.41 -18.46 -3.29
N ARG A 408 14.39 -19.70 -3.78
CA ARG A 408 13.52 -20.75 -3.27
C ARG A 408 14.22 -22.12 -3.39
N ASP A 409 13.99 -23.02 -2.44
CA ASP A 409 14.50 -24.40 -2.47
C ASP A 409 16.02 -24.49 -2.73
N GLY A 410 16.80 -23.52 -2.25
CA GLY A 410 18.24 -23.46 -2.49
C GLY A 410 18.64 -22.99 -3.91
N VAL A 411 17.69 -22.46 -4.71
CA VAL A 411 17.93 -21.96 -6.07
C VAL A 411 17.75 -20.46 -6.14
N VAL A 412 18.73 -19.77 -6.73
CA VAL A 412 18.70 -18.32 -7.01
C VAL A 412 18.69 -18.14 -8.53
N SER A 413 17.67 -17.46 -9.05
CA SER A 413 17.56 -17.16 -10.49
C SER A 413 18.52 -16.02 -10.87
N GLU A 414 18.76 -15.85 -12.19
CA GLU A 414 19.50 -14.67 -12.67
C GLU A 414 18.77 -13.35 -12.38
N GLN A 415 17.45 -13.39 -12.37
CA GLN A 415 16.61 -12.23 -12.00
C GLN A 415 16.80 -11.84 -10.53
N ASP A 416 17.04 -12.81 -9.64
CA ASP A 416 17.32 -12.57 -8.23
C ASP A 416 18.77 -12.19 -7.96
N ARG A 417 19.71 -12.74 -8.76
CA ARG A 417 21.14 -12.50 -8.62
C ARG A 417 21.50 -11.05 -8.91
N ALA A 418 20.96 -10.48 -9.97
CA ALA A 418 21.32 -9.14 -10.44
C ALA A 418 21.09 -8.04 -9.38
N PRO A 419 19.94 -7.92 -8.73
CA PRO A 419 19.73 -6.91 -7.70
C PRO A 419 20.62 -7.10 -6.45
N VAL A 420 20.94 -8.34 -6.07
CA VAL A 420 21.87 -8.61 -4.95
C VAL A 420 23.29 -8.15 -5.29
N GLU A 421 23.77 -8.41 -6.50
CA GLU A 421 25.10 -7.95 -6.95
C GLU A 421 25.17 -6.40 -6.99
N VAL A 422 24.12 -5.74 -7.47
CA VAL A 422 24.01 -4.26 -7.44
C VAL A 422 24.08 -3.73 -6.01
N ALA A 423 23.36 -4.35 -5.08
CA ALA A 423 23.36 -3.96 -3.67
C ALA A 423 24.75 -4.14 -3.01
N LEU A 424 25.43 -5.25 -3.33
CA LEU A 424 26.81 -5.52 -2.85
C LEU A 424 27.82 -4.51 -3.41
N GLU A 425 27.71 -4.11 -4.68
CA GLU A 425 28.55 -3.07 -5.27
C GLU A 425 28.30 -1.70 -4.61
N SER A 426 27.04 -1.35 -4.38
CA SER A 426 26.66 -0.12 -3.69
C SER A 426 27.20 -0.10 -2.26
N ALA A 427 27.04 -1.16 -1.50
CA ALA A 427 27.57 -1.29 -0.15
C ALA A 427 29.12 -1.20 -0.10
N ARG A 428 29.80 -1.73 -1.12
CA ARG A 428 31.27 -1.60 -1.28
C ARG A 428 31.68 -0.15 -1.55
N ALA A 429 30.94 0.57 -2.36
CA ALA A 429 31.20 1.97 -2.68
C ALA A 429 30.98 2.88 -1.47
N LEU A 430 29.99 2.60 -0.63
CA LEU A 430 29.68 3.36 0.57
C LEU A 430 30.72 3.18 1.68
N ALA A 431 31.31 1.98 1.81
CA ALA A 431 32.30 1.67 2.84
C ALA A 431 33.53 0.96 2.24
N PRO A 432 34.38 1.69 1.48
CA PRO A 432 35.50 1.09 0.74
C PRO A 432 36.60 0.50 1.63
N ASP A 433 36.69 0.94 2.89
CA ASP A 433 37.67 0.43 3.88
C ASP A 433 37.12 -0.75 4.69
N ARG A 434 35.88 -1.21 4.43
CA ARG A 434 35.31 -2.40 5.09
C ARG A 434 36.11 -3.64 4.73
N ASP A 435 36.22 -4.57 5.67
CA ASP A 435 36.83 -5.88 5.43
C ASP A 435 36.08 -6.61 4.28
N SER A 436 36.76 -6.91 3.20
CA SER A 436 36.15 -7.54 2.03
C SER A 436 35.49 -8.88 2.35
N ARG A 437 35.98 -9.62 3.37
CA ARG A 437 35.42 -10.88 3.84
C ARG A 437 33.94 -10.75 4.25
N VAL A 438 33.52 -9.57 4.73
CA VAL A 438 32.11 -9.28 5.07
C VAL A 438 31.23 -9.40 3.83
N LEU A 439 31.56 -8.64 2.77
CA LEU A 439 30.73 -8.62 1.56
C LEU A 439 30.85 -9.94 0.77
N ASP A 440 32.02 -10.59 0.79
CA ASP A 440 32.22 -11.88 0.15
C ASP A 440 31.37 -12.97 0.82
N PHE A 441 31.29 -12.99 2.16
CA PHE A 441 30.43 -13.91 2.90
C PHE A 441 28.94 -13.60 2.68
N LEU A 442 28.53 -12.32 2.73
CA LEU A 442 27.15 -11.92 2.47
C LEU A 442 26.71 -12.33 1.06
N ARG A 443 27.61 -12.19 0.07
CA ARG A 443 27.38 -12.65 -1.29
C ARG A 443 27.11 -14.16 -1.35
N GLU A 444 27.99 -14.97 -0.70
CA GLU A 444 27.83 -16.42 -0.64
C GLU A 444 26.50 -16.84 -0.02
N VAL A 445 26.09 -16.19 1.08
CA VAL A 445 24.86 -16.51 1.80
C VAL A 445 23.63 -16.05 0.98
N LEU A 446 23.57 -14.79 0.55
CA LEU A 446 22.40 -14.23 -0.13
C LEU A 446 22.16 -14.85 -1.52
N LEU A 447 23.23 -15.26 -2.20
CA LEU A 447 23.14 -15.91 -3.50
C LEU A 447 23.16 -17.44 -3.41
N LEU A 448 23.21 -18.00 -2.19
CA LEU A 448 23.35 -19.44 -1.96
C LEU A 448 24.51 -20.06 -2.76
N ASP A 449 25.53 -19.25 -3.05
CA ASP A 449 26.75 -19.68 -3.72
C ASP A 449 27.65 -20.40 -2.69
N HIS A 450 27.61 -21.72 -2.62
CA HIS A 450 28.28 -22.53 -1.61
C HIS A 450 29.17 -23.61 -2.23
N ASP A 451 30.14 -24.08 -1.45
CA ASP A 451 30.95 -25.25 -1.80
C ASP A 451 30.02 -26.48 -1.89
N PRO A 452 30.11 -27.30 -2.95
CA PRO A 452 29.33 -28.53 -3.08
C PRO A 452 29.41 -29.52 -1.93
N GLY A 453 30.33 -29.31 -0.99
CA GLY A 453 30.53 -30.15 0.19
C GLY A 453 29.90 -29.59 1.48
N LEU A 454 29.07 -28.53 1.41
CA LEU A 454 28.39 -27.96 2.59
C LEU A 454 27.48 -28.98 3.26
N ASP A 455 27.48 -28.99 4.61
CA ASP A 455 26.59 -29.84 5.39
C ASP A 455 25.11 -29.53 5.09
N PRO A 456 24.23 -30.55 4.92
CA PRO A 456 22.81 -30.32 4.64
C PRO A 456 22.08 -29.42 5.67
N ASP A 457 22.42 -29.53 6.95
CA ASP A 457 21.81 -28.69 8.01
C ASP A 457 22.27 -27.23 7.91
N GLU A 458 23.54 -27.01 7.49
CA GLU A 458 24.04 -25.65 7.23
C GLU A 458 23.40 -25.07 5.98
N MET A 459 23.21 -25.88 4.95
CA MET A 459 22.47 -25.44 3.75
C MET A 459 21.03 -25.05 4.06
N ALA A 460 20.33 -25.86 4.85
CA ALA A 460 18.97 -25.56 5.29
C ALA A 460 18.92 -24.25 6.10
N ALA A 461 19.90 -24.01 6.96
CA ALA A 461 19.99 -22.76 7.72
C ALA A 461 20.22 -21.52 6.81
N ARG A 462 21.05 -21.65 5.75
CA ARG A 462 21.25 -20.58 4.77
C ARG A 462 19.99 -20.29 3.96
N VAL A 463 19.26 -21.34 3.54
CA VAL A 463 17.98 -21.20 2.81
C VAL A 463 16.95 -20.50 3.71
N ASP A 464 16.75 -20.95 4.97
CA ASP A 464 15.84 -20.32 5.93
C ASP A 464 16.20 -18.83 6.15
N PHE A 465 17.49 -18.53 6.30
CA PHE A 465 17.97 -17.17 6.43
C PHE A 465 17.60 -16.31 5.22
N VAL A 466 17.86 -16.78 4.00
CA VAL A 466 17.55 -16.02 2.77
C VAL A 466 16.05 -15.79 2.61
N GLU A 467 15.20 -16.80 2.84
CA GLU A 467 13.76 -16.68 2.76
C GLU A 467 13.20 -15.66 3.77
N ARG A 468 13.76 -15.62 5.00
CA ARG A 468 13.39 -14.61 6.01
C ARG A 468 13.89 -13.21 5.66
N VAL A 469 15.09 -13.09 5.10
CA VAL A 469 15.60 -11.83 4.56
C VAL A 469 14.68 -11.29 3.48
N GLN A 470 14.22 -12.14 2.58
CA GLN A 470 13.29 -11.76 1.53
C GLN A 470 11.95 -11.22 2.07
N GLN A 471 11.42 -11.78 3.17
CA GLN A 471 10.24 -11.23 3.85
C GLN A 471 10.53 -9.88 4.53
N PHE A 472 11.76 -9.67 4.98
CA PHE A 472 12.17 -8.46 5.68
C PHE A 472 12.38 -7.26 4.74
N THR A 473 13.01 -7.49 3.57
CA THR A 473 13.39 -6.40 2.65
C THR A 473 12.20 -5.65 2.06
N GLY A 474 11.05 -6.32 1.89
CA GLY A 474 9.80 -5.66 1.47
C GLY A 474 9.37 -4.56 2.44
N ALA A 475 9.47 -4.82 3.75
CA ALA A 475 9.16 -3.82 4.78
C ALA A 475 10.17 -2.65 4.79
N VAL A 476 11.46 -2.93 4.58
CA VAL A 476 12.50 -1.90 4.46
C VAL A 476 12.21 -0.96 3.31
N MET A 477 11.89 -1.52 2.13
CA MET A 477 11.59 -0.74 0.93
C MET A 477 10.31 0.10 1.13
N ALA A 478 9.19 -0.50 1.49
CA ALA A 478 7.92 0.20 1.65
C ALA A 478 8.03 1.33 2.68
N LYS A 479 8.61 1.06 3.87
CA LYS A 479 8.72 2.07 4.93
C LYS A 479 9.82 3.11 4.66
N GLY A 480 10.93 2.74 4.04
CA GLY A 480 12.02 3.65 3.71
C GLY A 480 11.68 4.58 2.55
N VAL A 481 11.12 4.07 1.48
CA VAL A 481 10.81 4.85 0.27
C VAL A 481 9.43 5.49 0.37
N GLU A 482 8.37 4.65 0.45
CA GLU A 482 7.00 5.14 0.28
C GLU A 482 6.49 5.94 1.47
N ASP A 483 6.81 5.49 2.70
CA ASP A 483 6.36 6.10 3.93
C ASP A 483 7.43 6.98 4.61
N THR A 484 8.55 7.31 3.93
CA THR A 484 9.54 8.25 4.46
C THR A 484 10.12 9.14 3.36
N ALA A 485 10.90 8.60 2.43
CA ALA A 485 11.61 9.41 1.43
C ALA A 485 10.66 10.24 0.56
N PHE A 486 9.50 9.70 0.16
CA PHE A 486 8.49 10.43 -0.61
C PHE A 486 7.86 11.61 0.13
N TYR A 487 7.92 11.64 1.46
CA TYR A 487 7.45 12.78 2.26
C TYR A 487 8.56 13.79 2.58
N GLN A 488 9.82 13.43 2.31
CA GLN A 488 10.98 14.33 2.47
C GLN A 488 11.37 15.01 1.17
N PHE A 489 11.16 14.38 0.01
CA PHE A 489 11.58 14.87 -1.30
C PHE A 489 10.43 15.60 -2.03
N ASN A 490 10.30 16.92 -1.81
CA ASN A 490 9.16 17.71 -2.28
C ASN A 490 9.43 18.51 -3.57
N LEU A 491 10.27 18.00 -4.48
CA LEU A 491 10.57 18.66 -5.76
C LEU A 491 9.31 18.85 -6.63
N LEU A 492 8.67 17.75 -6.99
CA LEU A 492 7.37 17.71 -7.70
C LEU A 492 6.60 16.50 -7.17
N VAL A 493 5.74 16.75 -6.18
CA VAL A 493 5.16 15.68 -5.37
C VAL A 493 4.16 14.78 -6.10
N SER A 494 3.79 15.13 -7.34
CA SER A 494 3.01 14.23 -8.21
C SER A 494 3.78 12.99 -8.67
N LEU A 495 5.11 13.02 -8.60
CA LEU A 495 5.99 11.89 -8.92
C LEU A 495 6.28 10.98 -7.72
N ASN A 496 5.96 11.44 -6.50
CA ASN A 496 6.13 10.68 -5.27
C ASN A 496 4.91 9.76 -5.07
N GLU A 497 4.91 8.62 -5.76
CA GLU A 497 3.79 7.70 -5.76
C GLU A 497 4.26 6.26 -5.68
N VAL A 498 3.40 5.36 -5.19
CA VAL A 498 3.69 3.93 -5.04
C VAL A 498 4.21 3.35 -6.36
N GLY A 499 5.34 2.68 -6.30
CA GLY A 499 6.04 2.12 -7.47
C GLY A 499 6.74 3.16 -8.35
N GLY A 500 6.67 4.45 -7.99
CA GLY A 500 7.30 5.54 -8.73
C GLY A 500 8.74 5.80 -8.30
N HIS A 501 9.46 6.52 -9.16
CA HIS A 501 10.78 7.09 -8.87
C HIS A 501 10.83 8.52 -9.41
N PRO A 502 11.00 9.54 -8.55
CA PRO A 502 10.82 10.94 -8.95
C PRO A 502 11.92 11.46 -9.89
N LEU A 503 13.14 10.90 -9.84
CA LEU A 503 14.29 11.28 -10.67
C LEU A 503 15.19 10.05 -10.97
N PRO A 504 15.85 10.01 -12.17
CA PRO A 504 15.60 10.89 -13.31
C PRO A 504 14.32 10.57 -14.07
N LEU A 505 13.77 11.54 -14.79
CA LEU A 505 12.77 11.23 -15.81
C LEU A 505 13.44 10.54 -17.01
N PRO A 506 12.69 9.71 -17.76
CA PRO A 506 13.20 9.18 -19.03
C PRO A 506 13.43 10.30 -20.04
N ASP A 507 14.47 10.16 -20.87
CA ASP A 507 14.79 11.12 -21.94
C ASP A 507 13.63 11.30 -22.94
N ASP A 508 12.89 10.21 -23.22
CA ASP A 508 11.68 10.22 -24.02
C ASP A 508 10.55 9.50 -23.27
N PRO A 509 9.71 10.23 -22.51
CA PRO A 509 8.60 9.66 -21.76
C PRO A 509 7.54 8.97 -22.65
N ILE A 510 7.36 9.43 -23.91
CA ILE A 510 6.41 8.81 -24.84
C ILE A 510 6.92 7.46 -25.31
N ALA A 511 8.20 7.37 -25.71
CA ALA A 511 8.82 6.11 -26.08
C ALA A 511 8.79 5.12 -24.91
N THR A 512 9.15 5.55 -23.69
CA THR A 512 9.12 4.72 -22.48
C THR A 512 7.71 4.19 -22.19
N TYR A 513 6.68 5.02 -22.35
CA TYR A 513 5.29 4.59 -22.21
C TYR A 513 4.90 3.54 -23.27
N HIS A 514 5.33 3.72 -24.51
CA HIS A 514 5.07 2.74 -25.56
C HIS A 514 5.81 1.42 -25.32
N ASP A 515 7.06 1.47 -24.89
CA ASP A 515 7.85 0.28 -24.56
C ASP A 515 7.23 -0.51 -23.41
N HIS A 516 6.76 0.19 -22.38
CA HIS A 516 6.00 -0.43 -21.29
C HIS A 516 4.78 -1.19 -21.83
N ASN A 517 3.95 -0.56 -22.65
CA ASN A 517 2.74 -1.18 -23.19
C ASN A 517 3.04 -2.33 -24.17
N LEU A 518 4.11 -2.23 -24.96
CA LEU A 518 4.56 -3.32 -25.83
C LEU A 518 4.99 -4.53 -25.00
N ARG A 519 5.74 -4.32 -23.94
CA ARG A 519 6.17 -5.35 -23.01
C ARG A 519 4.98 -6.04 -22.35
N ILE A 520 4.07 -5.27 -21.77
CA ILE A 520 2.85 -5.81 -21.13
C ILE A 520 2.01 -6.60 -22.13
N ALA A 521 1.80 -6.08 -23.34
CA ALA A 521 1.07 -6.81 -24.37
C ALA A 521 1.73 -8.15 -24.76
N GLY A 522 3.05 -8.27 -24.63
CA GLY A 522 3.81 -9.48 -24.95
C GLY A 522 3.92 -10.48 -23.81
N THR A 523 3.96 -10.02 -22.55
CA THR A 523 4.26 -10.86 -21.38
C THR A 523 3.03 -11.10 -20.49
N ARG A 524 2.27 -10.07 -20.16
CA ARG A 524 1.15 -10.10 -19.22
C ARG A 524 -0.07 -9.28 -19.72
N PRO A 525 -0.67 -9.64 -20.89
CA PRO A 525 -1.71 -8.82 -21.54
C PRO A 525 -2.97 -8.63 -20.70
N ASN A 526 -3.15 -9.41 -19.65
CA ASN A 526 -4.30 -9.39 -18.75
C ASN A 526 -3.96 -8.81 -17.36
N THR A 527 -2.78 -8.19 -17.17
CA THR A 527 -2.44 -7.47 -15.93
C THR A 527 -3.44 -6.36 -15.67
N MET A 528 -3.66 -5.99 -14.41
CA MET A 528 -4.50 -4.82 -14.10
C MET A 528 -3.72 -3.54 -14.40
N THR A 529 -4.42 -2.46 -14.76
CA THR A 529 -3.83 -1.13 -14.94
C THR A 529 -4.60 -0.13 -14.09
N ALA A 530 -3.89 0.55 -13.21
CA ALA A 530 -4.47 1.55 -12.32
C ALA A 530 -3.81 2.92 -12.52
N THR A 531 -4.52 3.99 -12.18
CA THR A 531 -3.99 5.35 -12.04
C THR A 531 -4.27 5.92 -10.67
N SER A 532 -5.14 5.29 -9.90
CA SER A 532 -5.36 5.51 -8.47
C SER A 532 -5.83 4.23 -7.82
N THR A 533 -5.47 4.05 -6.56
CA THR A 533 -5.90 2.96 -5.69
C THR A 533 -6.20 3.52 -4.30
N HIS A 534 -6.57 2.65 -3.36
CA HIS A 534 -6.72 3.01 -1.95
C HIS A 534 -5.38 3.34 -1.25
N ASP A 535 -4.22 2.96 -1.84
CA ASP A 535 -2.88 3.17 -1.30
C ASP A 535 -2.12 4.32 -1.96
N THR A 536 -2.64 4.88 -3.06
CA THR A 536 -1.99 6.00 -3.72
C THR A 536 -1.90 7.22 -2.79
N LYS A 537 -0.76 7.89 -2.84
CA LYS A 537 -0.48 9.09 -2.03
C LYS A 537 -1.37 10.27 -2.45
N ARG A 538 -1.79 10.28 -3.72
CA ARG A 538 -2.67 11.30 -4.33
C ARG A 538 -3.52 10.68 -5.42
N SER A 539 -4.74 11.20 -5.60
CA SER A 539 -5.60 10.80 -6.72
C SER A 539 -5.04 11.23 -8.09
N GLU A 540 -5.51 10.57 -9.17
CA GLU A 540 -5.04 10.84 -10.54
C GLU A 540 -5.25 12.29 -10.97
N ASP A 541 -6.39 12.90 -10.63
CA ASP A 541 -6.71 14.28 -10.98
C ASP A 541 -5.86 15.30 -10.22
N LEU A 542 -5.59 15.01 -8.95
CA LEU A 542 -4.74 15.83 -8.11
C LEU A 542 -3.29 15.82 -8.64
N ARG A 543 -2.76 14.64 -8.96
CA ARG A 543 -1.42 14.51 -9.55
C ARG A 543 -1.33 15.24 -10.89
N ALA A 544 -2.32 15.13 -11.75
CA ALA A 544 -2.35 15.81 -13.04
C ALA A 544 -2.23 17.34 -12.90
N ARG A 545 -2.92 17.93 -11.91
CA ARG A 545 -2.81 19.37 -11.63
C ARG A 545 -1.42 19.78 -11.14
N ILE A 546 -0.80 18.97 -10.27
CA ILE A 546 0.56 19.25 -9.79
C ILE A 546 1.58 19.06 -10.91
N SER A 547 1.45 18.02 -11.73
CA SER A 547 2.35 17.79 -12.86
C SER A 547 2.37 18.94 -13.85
N ALA A 548 1.24 19.63 -14.05
CA ALA A 548 1.16 20.82 -14.90
C ALA A 548 2.08 21.98 -14.46
N ILE A 549 2.52 22.00 -13.19
CA ILE A 549 3.53 22.96 -12.69
C ILE A 549 4.83 22.86 -13.49
N SER A 550 5.22 21.66 -13.91
CA SER A 550 6.42 21.44 -14.71
C SER A 550 6.42 22.19 -16.05
N GLN A 551 5.24 22.52 -16.57
CA GLN A 551 5.09 23.23 -17.84
C GLN A 551 5.25 24.77 -17.71
N VAL A 552 5.31 25.30 -16.49
CA VAL A 552 5.44 26.73 -16.18
C VAL A 552 6.46 27.01 -15.07
N PRO A 553 7.67 26.43 -15.14
CA PRO A 553 8.62 26.44 -14.02
C PRO A 553 9.03 27.86 -13.59
N ASP A 554 9.29 28.77 -14.52
CA ASP A 554 9.70 30.15 -14.23
C ASP A 554 8.60 30.92 -13.47
N ILE A 555 7.34 30.71 -13.85
CA ILE A 555 6.20 31.37 -13.19
C ILE A 555 6.00 30.77 -11.80
N TRP A 556 6.13 29.45 -11.66
CA TRP A 556 6.04 28.76 -10.37
C TRP A 556 7.11 29.27 -9.39
N VAL A 557 8.38 29.31 -9.82
CA VAL A 557 9.50 29.81 -9.01
C VAL A 557 9.24 31.23 -8.52
N GLN A 558 8.84 32.13 -9.41
CA GLN A 558 8.52 33.52 -9.05
C GLN A 558 7.37 33.59 -8.03
N ARG A 559 6.37 32.72 -8.17
CA ARG A 559 5.24 32.67 -7.25
C ARG A 559 5.65 32.16 -5.86
N VAL A 560 6.38 31.06 -5.80
CA VAL A 560 6.88 30.49 -4.54
C VAL A 560 7.70 31.51 -3.77
N GLU A 561 8.63 32.21 -4.42
CA GLU A 561 9.44 33.25 -3.78
C GLU A 561 8.57 34.42 -3.26
N ALA A 562 7.63 34.90 -4.06
CA ALA A 562 6.73 35.98 -3.65
C ALA A 562 5.81 35.55 -2.50
N TRP A 563 5.29 34.35 -2.55
CA TRP A 563 4.46 33.78 -1.49
C TRP A 563 5.28 33.54 -0.20
N HIS A 564 6.49 33.00 -0.33
CA HIS A 564 7.39 32.84 0.82
C HIS A 564 7.59 34.16 1.58
N ASP A 565 7.97 35.24 0.86
CA ASP A 565 8.23 36.54 1.48
C ASP A 565 6.99 37.13 2.15
N ARG A 566 5.85 37.08 1.48
CA ARG A 566 4.61 37.64 1.98
C ARG A 566 4.03 36.84 3.13
N ASN A 567 4.01 35.51 3.03
CA ASN A 567 3.32 34.59 3.92
C ASN A 567 4.06 34.35 5.24
N ARG A 568 5.28 34.92 5.40
CA ARG A 568 5.97 34.96 6.72
C ARG A 568 5.07 35.50 7.84
N ARG A 569 4.10 36.38 7.52
CA ARG A 569 3.11 36.90 8.47
C ARG A 569 2.19 35.83 9.09
N HIS A 570 2.01 34.67 8.44
CA HIS A 570 1.19 33.57 8.92
C HIS A 570 1.98 32.58 9.76
N ARG A 571 3.32 32.71 9.85
CA ARG A 571 4.14 31.83 10.68
C ARG A 571 3.94 32.13 12.14
N THR A 572 3.61 31.10 12.94
CA THR A 572 3.51 31.16 14.41
C THR A 572 4.84 30.78 15.08
N ALA A 573 5.69 30.00 14.37
CA ALA A 573 7.04 29.66 14.80
C ALA A 573 8.08 30.04 13.73
N GLN A 574 9.32 30.25 14.14
CA GLN A 574 10.39 30.64 13.21
C GLN A 574 10.88 29.44 12.36
N THR A 575 10.80 28.24 12.92
CA THR A 575 11.33 27.01 12.36
C THR A 575 10.27 26.18 11.63
N SER A 576 8.99 26.45 11.81
CA SER A 576 7.89 25.71 11.17
C SER A 576 6.92 26.67 10.45
N PRO A 577 6.49 26.33 9.22
CA PRO A 577 7.01 25.26 8.37
C PRO A 577 8.46 25.52 7.91
N THR A 578 9.22 24.46 7.65
CA THR A 578 10.47 24.57 6.90
C THR A 578 10.19 25.01 5.46
N ARG A 579 11.22 25.39 4.70
CA ARG A 579 11.02 25.74 3.28
C ARG A 579 10.58 24.53 2.44
N ASN A 580 11.00 23.34 2.83
CA ASN A 580 10.60 22.11 2.16
C ASN A 580 9.12 21.78 2.41
N GLU A 581 8.65 21.92 3.65
CA GLU A 581 7.22 21.77 4.01
C GLU A 581 6.36 22.87 3.38
N GLU A 582 6.87 24.10 3.34
CA GLU A 582 6.18 25.20 2.66
C GLU A 582 5.96 24.93 1.18
N LEU A 583 6.96 24.34 0.49
CA LEU A 583 6.84 23.92 -0.90
C LEU A 583 5.81 22.79 -1.09
N LEU A 584 5.76 21.83 -0.15
CA LEU A 584 4.72 20.80 -0.11
C LEU A 584 3.33 21.40 0.03
N ILE A 585 3.16 22.37 0.94
CA ILE A 585 1.88 23.06 1.16
C ILE A 585 1.42 23.75 -0.13
N TYR A 586 2.29 24.52 -0.80
CA TYR A 586 1.92 25.24 -2.03
C TYR A 586 1.54 24.29 -3.16
N GLN A 587 2.26 23.21 -3.38
CA GLN A 587 1.90 22.18 -4.36
C GLN A 587 0.57 21.49 -4.00
N THR A 588 0.37 21.19 -2.73
CA THR A 588 -0.88 20.58 -2.23
C THR A 588 -2.05 21.52 -2.45
N LEU A 589 -1.90 22.82 -2.18
CA LEU A 589 -2.94 23.81 -2.45
C LEU A 589 -3.27 23.92 -3.94
N VAL A 590 -2.28 23.90 -4.83
CA VAL A 590 -2.52 23.90 -6.29
C VAL A 590 -3.27 22.64 -6.72
N GLY A 591 -2.87 21.46 -6.22
CA GLY A 591 -3.48 20.18 -6.61
C GLY A 591 -4.85 19.95 -6.03
N ALA A 592 -5.01 20.12 -4.71
CA ALA A 592 -6.20 19.71 -3.95
C ALA A 592 -7.28 20.80 -3.85
N TRP A 593 -7.04 22.02 -4.34
CA TRP A 593 -7.98 23.13 -4.22
C TRP A 593 -9.34 22.79 -4.82
N PRO A 594 -10.44 22.86 -4.06
CA PRO A 594 -11.76 22.47 -4.52
C PRO A 594 -12.27 23.40 -5.63
N LEU A 595 -12.83 22.82 -6.70
CA LEU A 595 -13.53 23.60 -7.75
C LEU A 595 -14.88 24.13 -7.26
N ALA A 596 -15.47 23.48 -6.23
CA ALA A 596 -16.70 23.90 -5.56
C ALA A 596 -16.76 23.27 -4.16
N GLY A 597 -17.36 23.97 -3.19
CA GLY A 597 -17.56 23.45 -1.80
C GLY A 597 -16.25 23.41 -1.02
N ARG A 598 -15.97 24.44 -0.23
CA ARG A 598 -14.70 24.53 0.54
C ARG A 598 -14.86 24.19 2.02
N GLU A 599 -16.06 23.83 2.45
CA GLU A 599 -16.44 23.77 3.87
C GLU A 599 -15.55 22.82 4.70
N ASN A 600 -15.11 21.70 4.12
CA ASN A 600 -14.30 20.70 4.81
C ASN A 600 -12.83 20.68 4.34
N PHE A 601 -12.42 21.60 3.47
CA PHE A 601 -11.09 21.55 2.88
C PHE A 601 -9.98 21.78 3.90
N GLY A 602 -10.18 22.73 4.83
CA GLY A 602 -9.21 23.03 5.88
C GLY A 602 -8.90 21.82 6.76
N ALA A 603 -9.93 21.13 7.26
CA ALA A 603 -9.73 19.93 8.09
C ALA A 603 -9.00 18.80 7.35
N ARG A 604 -9.35 18.56 6.10
CA ARG A 604 -8.64 17.58 5.25
C ARG A 604 -7.17 17.93 5.03
N LEU A 605 -6.89 19.22 4.83
CA LEU A 605 -5.52 19.71 4.66
C LEU A 605 -4.71 19.53 5.96
N ASP A 606 -5.30 19.85 7.11
CA ASP A 606 -4.67 19.70 8.42
C ASP A 606 -4.32 18.23 8.71
N GLU A 607 -5.26 17.30 8.51
CA GLU A 607 -5.05 15.86 8.68
C GLU A 607 -3.93 15.35 7.76
N TYR A 608 -3.92 15.78 6.51
CA TYR A 608 -2.88 15.42 5.55
C TYR A 608 -1.51 15.95 5.96
N LEU A 609 -1.40 17.22 6.36
CA LEU A 609 -0.13 17.85 6.72
C LEU A 609 0.48 17.21 7.97
N ILE A 610 -0.34 16.90 8.98
CA ILE A 610 0.11 16.15 10.17
C ILE A 610 0.63 14.77 9.74
N LYS A 611 -0.14 14.03 8.94
CA LYS A 611 0.31 12.72 8.44
C LYS A 611 1.61 12.85 7.65
N ALA A 612 1.71 13.78 6.71
CA ALA A 612 2.90 14.00 5.90
C ALA A 612 4.14 14.33 6.74
N ALA A 613 4.00 15.18 7.75
CA ALA A 613 5.09 15.53 8.66
C ALA A 613 5.53 14.32 9.51
N ARG A 614 4.58 13.54 10.04
CA ARG A 614 4.87 12.32 10.83
C ARG A 614 5.52 11.23 9.98
N GLU A 615 5.10 11.06 8.73
CA GLU A 615 5.73 10.11 7.80
C GLU A 615 7.11 10.58 7.34
N ALA A 616 7.33 11.88 7.18
CA ALA A 616 8.66 12.41 6.89
C ALA A 616 9.68 12.13 8.00
N LYS A 617 9.26 12.02 9.26
CA LYS A 617 10.08 11.69 10.44
C LYS A 617 11.27 12.65 10.66
N VAL A 618 11.15 13.90 10.19
CA VAL A 618 12.21 14.92 10.32
C VAL A 618 12.07 15.72 11.61
N HIS A 619 10.86 16.19 11.92
CA HIS A 619 10.57 17.02 13.07
C HIS A 619 9.57 16.37 14.03
N THR A 620 8.67 15.56 13.52
CA THR A 620 7.65 14.83 14.27
C THR A 620 7.55 13.41 13.74
N ALA A 621 7.02 12.48 14.53
CA ALA A 621 6.80 11.09 14.12
C ALA A 621 5.61 10.50 14.88
N TRP A 622 5.02 9.39 14.39
CA TRP A 622 3.88 8.72 15.05
C TRP A 622 4.14 8.32 16.49
N LEU A 623 5.37 7.87 16.80
CA LEU A 623 5.76 7.41 18.13
C LEU A 623 6.32 8.52 19.02
N GLU A 624 6.69 9.65 18.45
CA GLU A 624 7.31 10.80 19.10
C GLU A 624 6.76 12.09 18.46
N PRO A 625 5.46 12.41 18.68
CA PRO A 625 4.86 13.59 18.07
C PRO A 625 5.40 14.88 18.69
N ASP A 626 5.75 15.85 17.82
CA ASP A 626 6.02 17.25 18.20
C ASP A 626 4.76 18.07 17.91
N GLU A 627 3.90 18.18 18.92
CA GLU A 627 2.62 18.89 18.81
C GLU A 627 2.80 20.38 18.51
N ASP A 628 3.88 21.01 18.97
CA ASP A 628 4.17 22.43 18.69
C ASP A 628 4.53 22.63 17.22
N HIS A 629 5.31 21.72 16.64
CA HIS A 629 5.65 21.75 15.21
C HIS A 629 4.39 21.53 14.35
N GLU A 630 3.59 20.50 14.68
CA GLU A 630 2.35 20.15 13.97
C GLU A 630 1.33 21.31 14.04
N ALA A 631 1.18 21.94 15.21
CA ALA A 631 0.31 23.09 15.38
C ALA A 631 0.79 24.32 14.58
N ALA A 632 2.09 24.55 14.50
CA ALA A 632 2.64 25.64 13.70
C ALA A 632 2.47 25.41 12.19
N LEU A 633 2.61 24.15 11.74
CA LEU A 633 2.43 23.75 10.34
C LEU A 633 0.97 23.96 9.90
N THR A 634 0.01 23.44 10.67
CA THR A 634 -1.42 23.57 10.37
C THR A 634 -1.91 25.01 10.51
N ALA A 635 -1.43 25.78 11.51
CA ALA A 635 -1.74 27.20 11.64
C ALA A 635 -1.27 28.04 10.45
N PHE A 636 -0.10 27.72 9.89
CA PHE A 636 0.39 28.37 8.67
C PHE A 636 -0.55 28.09 7.48
N ALA A 637 -0.90 26.82 7.24
CA ALA A 637 -1.82 26.45 6.16
C ALA A 637 -3.21 27.10 6.35
N ALA A 638 -3.74 27.08 7.56
CA ALA A 638 -5.01 27.74 7.91
C ALA A 638 -4.95 29.26 7.67
N GLY A 639 -3.81 29.91 7.99
CA GLY A 639 -3.57 31.31 7.71
C GLY A 639 -3.61 31.62 6.21
N LEU A 640 -3.04 30.75 5.37
CA LEU A 640 -3.08 30.90 3.91
C LEU A 640 -4.50 30.81 3.35
N ILE A 641 -5.26 29.78 3.72
CA ILE A 641 -6.63 29.58 3.18
C ILE A 641 -7.63 30.61 3.73
N ALA A 642 -7.33 31.25 4.85
CA ALA A 642 -8.13 32.32 5.42
C ALA A 642 -7.78 33.71 4.88
N ASP A 643 -6.66 33.86 4.16
CA ASP A 643 -6.19 35.13 3.58
C ASP A 643 -6.79 35.34 2.18
N PRO A 644 -7.76 36.24 1.99
CA PRO A 644 -8.41 36.44 0.70
C PRO A 644 -7.42 36.86 -0.41
N GLU A 645 -6.39 37.63 -0.06
CA GLU A 645 -5.40 38.10 -1.03
C GLU A 645 -4.53 36.94 -1.54
N PHE A 646 -4.13 36.02 -0.65
CA PHE A 646 -3.42 34.82 -1.05
C PHE A 646 -4.33 33.90 -1.88
N VAL A 647 -5.59 33.73 -1.46
CA VAL A 647 -6.55 32.86 -2.17
C VAL A 647 -6.81 33.39 -3.59
N ASP A 648 -7.01 34.70 -3.76
CA ASP A 648 -7.22 35.30 -5.09
C ASP A 648 -5.99 35.09 -5.98
N GLU A 649 -4.77 35.24 -5.45
CA GLU A 649 -3.55 34.97 -6.21
C GLU A 649 -3.33 33.48 -6.53
N LEU A 650 -3.63 32.60 -5.56
CA LEU A 650 -3.57 31.15 -5.78
C LEU A 650 -4.52 30.73 -6.90
N GLU A 651 -5.76 31.17 -6.84
CA GLU A 651 -6.78 30.83 -7.86
C GLU A 651 -6.43 31.41 -9.22
N ALA A 652 -5.95 32.67 -9.28
CA ALA A 652 -5.51 33.27 -10.52
C ALA A 652 -4.32 32.52 -11.17
N PHE A 653 -3.38 32.06 -10.36
CA PHE A 653 -2.23 31.28 -10.82
C PHE A 653 -2.65 29.86 -11.20
N ALA A 654 -3.42 29.18 -10.35
CA ALA A 654 -3.72 27.76 -10.48
C ALA A 654 -4.81 27.45 -11.52
N HIS A 655 -5.70 28.40 -11.83
CA HIS A 655 -6.81 28.16 -12.78
C HIS A 655 -6.37 27.60 -14.13
N PRO A 656 -5.34 28.14 -14.82
CA PRO A 656 -4.81 27.53 -16.04
C PRO A 656 -4.26 26.10 -15.81
N LEU A 657 -3.59 25.86 -14.67
CA LEU A 657 -3.06 24.56 -14.30
C LEU A 657 -4.18 23.54 -14.04
N TRP A 658 -5.31 23.96 -13.45
CA TRP A 658 -6.47 23.09 -13.25
C TRP A 658 -7.09 22.65 -14.56
N LEU A 659 -7.14 23.53 -15.56
CA LEU A 659 -7.62 23.19 -16.90
C LEU A 659 -6.64 22.22 -17.59
N ALA A 660 -5.34 22.51 -17.53
CA ALA A 660 -4.31 21.61 -18.07
C ALA A 660 -4.37 20.24 -17.39
N GLY A 661 -4.43 20.20 -16.05
CA GLY A 661 -4.61 18.97 -15.29
C GLY A 661 -5.90 18.20 -15.63
N ALA A 662 -7.00 18.89 -15.91
CA ALA A 662 -8.23 18.24 -16.38
C ALA A 662 -8.04 17.60 -17.76
N LEU A 663 -7.34 18.26 -18.69
CA LEU A 663 -7.02 17.69 -20.00
C LEU A 663 -6.08 16.48 -19.88
N ASP A 664 -5.05 16.59 -19.03
CA ASP A 664 -4.12 15.50 -18.76
C ASP A 664 -4.83 14.31 -18.11
N SER A 665 -5.76 14.55 -17.20
CA SER A 665 -6.61 13.51 -16.60
C SER A 665 -7.51 12.80 -17.63
N LEU A 666 -8.17 13.54 -18.52
CA LEU A 666 -8.94 12.95 -19.61
C LEU A 666 -8.06 12.13 -20.56
N SER A 667 -6.84 12.58 -20.78
CA SER A 667 -5.83 11.85 -21.56
C SER A 667 -5.44 10.55 -20.85
N GLN A 668 -5.15 10.59 -19.55
CA GLN A 668 -4.84 9.39 -18.74
C GLN A 668 -5.96 8.36 -18.78
N VAL A 669 -7.22 8.79 -18.59
CA VAL A 669 -8.40 7.90 -18.69
C VAL A 669 -8.50 7.28 -20.07
N THR A 670 -8.31 8.07 -21.13
CA THR A 670 -8.36 7.60 -22.52
C THR A 670 -7.26 6.58 -22.81
N LEU A 671 -6.02 6.88 -22.41
CA LEU A 671 -4.87 6.00 -22.58
C LEU A 671 -5.07 4.69 -21.83
N ARG A 672 -5.46 4.73 -20.54
CA ARG A 672 -5.72 3.55 -19.71
C ARG A 672 -6.81 2.66 -20.30
N LEU A 673 -7.94 3.24 -20.72
CA LEU A 673 -9.06 2.49 -21.30
C LEU A 673 -8.73 1.87 -22.65
N CYS A 674 -7.67 2.31 -23.34
CA CYS A 674 -7.24 1.78 -24.65
C CYS A 674 -5.96 0.93 -24.56
N ALA A 675 -5.15 1.05 -23.49
CA ALA A 675 -3.91 0.30 -23.28
C ALA A 675 -4.14 -1.23 -23.16
N PRO A 676 -3.09 -2.05 -23.33
CA PRO A 676 -3.07 -3.44 -22.89
C PRO A 676 -3.36 -3.54 -21.39
N GLY A 677 -3.96 -4.65 -20.95
CA GLY A 677 -4.34 -4.87 -19.58
C GLY A 677 -5.81 -4.60 -19.27
N VAL A 678 -6.18 -4.77 -18.02
CA VAL A 678 -7.53 -4.60 -17.47
C VAL A 678 -7.57 -3.29 -16.69
N PRO A 679 -8.25 -2.26 -17.22
CA PRO A 679 -8.32 -0.97 -16.51
C PRO A 679 -9.19 -1.09 -15.28
N ASP A 680 -8.61 -0.70 -14.13
CA ASP A 680 -9.34 -0.51 -12.88
C ASP A 680 -9.77 0.94 -12.72
N ILE A 681 -10.95 1.16 -12.19
CA ILE A 681 -11.48 2.47 -11.84
C ILE A 681 -11.70 2.48 -10.33
N TYR A 682 -10.95 3.29 -9.62
CA TYR A 682 -11.16 3.46 -8.20
C TYR A 682 -12.45 4.22 -7.92
N ARG A 683 -13.18 3.84 -6.88
CA ARG A 683 -14.52 4.36 -6.55
C ARG A 683 -14.60 5.88 -6.63
N GLY A 684 -15.55 6.37 -7.40
CA GLY A 684 -15.82 7.80 -7.50
C GLY A 684 -14.97 8.57 -8.52
N GLN A 685 -13.95 7.94 -9.10
CA GLN A 685 -13.02 8.61 -10.01
C GLN A 685 -13.51 8.78 -11.45
N GLU A 686 -14.67 8.34 -11.75
CA GLU A 686 -15.37 8.72 -13.00
C GLU A 686 -15.79 10.20 -13.04
N LEU A 687 -15.75 10.91 -11.89
CA LEU A 687 -15.74 12.38 -11.80
C LEU A 687 -14.38 12.86 -11.30
N TRP A 688 -14.19 14.19 -11.20
CA TRP A 688 -12.96 14.75 -10.62
C TRP A 688 -12.85 14.33 -9.15
N ASP A 689 -11.72 13.74 -8.82
CA ASP A 689 -11.33 13.36 -7.47
C ASP A 689 -10.02 14.04 -7.09
N LEU A 690 -10.06 14.83 -6.03
CA LEU A 690 -8.92 15.58 -5.49
C LEU A 690 -8.58 15.06 -4.09
N SER A 691 -8.62 13.75 -3.93
CA SER A 691 -8.26 13.10 -2.67
C SER A 691 -6.76 13.04 -2.48
N LEU A 692 -6.36 13.25 -1.25
CA LEU A 692 -5.03 13.00 -0.70
C LEU A 692 -4.90 11.54 -0.27
N THR A 693 -3.82 11.17 0.42
CA THR A 693 -3.61 9.81 0.91
C THR A 693 -4.70 9.38 1.90
N ASP A 694 -4.80 8.09 2.20
CA ASP A 694 -5.72 7.56 3.21
C ASP A 694 -5.61 8.31 4.56
N PRO A 695 -6.71 8.53 5.28
CA PRO A 695 -8.07 8.09 4.99
C PRO A 695 -8.85 8.98 4.00
N ASP A 696 -8.28 10.09 3.51
CA ASP A 696 -8.98 11.06 2.67
C ASP A 696 -9.53 10.45 1.37
N ASN A 697 -8.81 9.49 0.76
CA ASN A 697 -9.24 8.76 -0.45
C ASN A 697 -10.34 7.71 -0.18
N ARG A 698 -10.76 7.53 1.07
CA ARG A 698 -11.86 6.62 1.49
C ARG A 698 -13.11 7.38 1.94
N ARG A 699 -13.20 8.68 1.66
CA ARG A 699 -14.39 9.49 1.95
C ARG A 699 -15.64 8.96 1.22
N PRO A 700 -16.85 9.17 1.76
CA PRO A 700 -18.09 8.76 1.13
C PRO A 700 -18.24 9.32 -0.29
N VAL A 701 -18.78 8.50 -1.19
CA VAL A 701 -19.04 8.86 -2.59
C VAL A 701 -20.52 9.22 -2.75
N ASP A 702 -20.83 10.37 -3.37
CA ASP A 702 -22.20 10.75 -3.73
C ASP A 702 -22.67 9.97 -4.97
N TRP A 703 -23.16 8.76 -4.73
CA TRP A 703 -23.67 7.87 -5.78
C TRP A 703 -24.91 8.44 -6.47
N GLY A 704 -25.79 9.11 -5.72
CA GLY A 704 -27.00 9.69 -6.29
C GLY A 704 -26.69 10.79 -7.32
N ARG A 705 -25.67 11.62 -7.07
CA ARG A 705 -25.18 12.61 -8.05
C ARG A 705 -24.68 11.93 -9.33
N ARG A 706 -23.90 10.87 -9.20
CA ARG A 706 -23.31 10.15 -10.32
C ARG A 706 -24.36 9.46 -11.18
N GLN A 707 -25.33 8.84 -10.55
CA GLN A 707 -26.46 8.21 -11.25
C GLN A 707 -27.23 9.24 -12.09
N ARG A 708 -27.63 10.38 -11.50
CA ARG A 708 -28.33 11.47 -12.22
C ARG A 708 -27.51 12.01 -13.39
N MET A 709 -26.21 12.25 -13.19
CA MET A 709 -25.33 12.71 -14.26
C MET A 709 -25.21 11.71 -15.40
N LEU A 710 -25.14 10.41 -15.10
CA LEU A 710 -25.11 9.37 -16.12
C LEU A 710 -26.44 9.28 -16.86
N ASP A 711 -27.58 9.46 -16.16
CA ASP A 711 -28.90 9.53 -16.78
C ASP A 711 -28.99 10.67 -17.82
N GLU A 712 -28.56 11.89 -17.43
CA GLU A 712 -28.49 13.05 -18.31
C GLU A 712 -27.60 12.81 -19.53
N LEU A 713 -26.48 12.15 -19.37
CA LEU A 713 -25.54 11.81 -20.45
C LEU A 713 -26.15 10.75 -21.39
N ASP A 714 -26.86 9.76 -20.86
CA ASP A 714 -27.48 8.70 -21.63
C ASP A 714 -28.66 9.25 -22.47
N GLU A 715 -29.44 10.20 -21.92
CA GLU A 715 -30.50 10.90 -22.64
C GLU A 715 -29.97 11.73 -23.85
N ARG A 716 -28.79 12.30 -23.69
CA ARG A 716 -28.11 13.12 -24.72
C ARG A 716 -27.20 12.31 -25.65
N ARG A 717 -27.21 11.01 -25.55
CA ARG A 717 -26.29 10.13 -26.29
C ARG A 717 -26.54 10.22 -27.80
N GLY A 718 -25.46 10.54 -28.52
CA GLY A 718 -25.52 10.76 -29.98
C GLY A 718 -25.86 12.19 -30.39
N GLU A 719 -26.05 13.11 -29.45
CA GLU A 719 -26.19 14.53 -29.69
C GLU A 719 -24.91 15.12 -30.29
N LEU A 720 -25.00 15.77 -31.44
CA LEU A 720 -23.87 16.48 -32.05
C LEU A 720 -23.47 17.67 -31.15
N GLY A 721 -22.19 17.74 -30.77
CA GLY A 721 -21.67 18.82 -29.92
C GLY A 721 -21.80 18.56 -28.42
N LEU A 722 -22.25 17.37 -27.98
CA LEU A 722 -22.31 16.99 -26.57
C LEU A 722 -20.99 17.27 -25.87
N PHE A 723 -19.86 16.75 -26.39
CA PHE A 723 -18.54 16.92 -25.76
C PHE A 723 -18.10 18.40 -25.75
N ASN A 724 -18.46 19.21 -26.76
CA ASN A 724 -18.17 20.64 -26.73
C ASN A 724 -18.91 21.32 -25.57
N SER A 725 -20.19 21.00 -25.38
CA SER A 725 -20.94 21.56 -24.24
C SER A 725 -20.45 21.11 -22.91
N LEU A 726 -19.95 19.86 -22.80
CA LEU A 726 -19.34 19.35 -21.56
C LEU A 726 -17.96 20.00 -21.29
N ALA A 727 -17.19 20.32 -22.32
CA ALA A 727 -15.92 21.03 -22.20
C ALA A 727 -16.12 22.48 -21.70
N GLU A 728 -17.22 23.16 -22.08
CA GLU A 728 -17.55 24.50 -21.57
C GLU A 728 -17.85 24.51 -20.05
N THR A 729 -18.30 23.37 -19.52
CA THR A 729 -18.65 23.18 -18.09
C THR A 729 -17.78 22.12 -17.42
N TRP A 730 -16.54 21.96 -17.86
CA TRP A 730 -15.63 20.89 -17.43
C TRP A 730 -15.51 20.73 -15.90
N GLN A 731 -15.69 21.84 -15.17
CA GLN A 731 -15.50 21.86 -13.71
C GLN A 731 -16.47 20.93 -12.96
N ASP A 732 -17.64 20.60 -13.53
CA ASP A 732 -18.63 19.72 -12.90
C ASP A 732 -18.29 18.22 -12.98
N GLY A 733 -17.30 17.84 -13.84
CA GLY A 733 -16.79 16.48 -13.99
C GLY A 733 -17.58 15.61 -14.97
N ARG A 734 -18.74 16.05 -15.52
CA ARG A 734 -19.55 15.26 -16.47
C ARG A 734 -18.75 14.83 -17.71
N ILE A 735 -17.77 15.63 -18.14
CA ILE A 735 -16.92 15.28 -19.27
C ILE A 735 -16.08 14.04 -18.98
N LYS A 736 -15.54 13.90 -17.76
CA LYS A 736 -14.75 12.73 -17.35
C LYS A 736 -15.66 11.48 -17.26
N LEU A 737 -16.85 11.63 -16.69
CA LEU A 737 -17.85 10.56 -16.66
C LEU A 737 -18.23 10.10 -18.06
N ALA A 738 -18.41 11.04 -19.00
CA ALA A 738 -18.74 10.72 -20.39
C ALA A 738 -17.62 9.96 -21.12
N VAL A 739 -16.35 10.36 -20.92
CA VAL A 739 -15.16 9.67 -21.46
C VAL A 739 -15.04 8.28 -20.86
N THR A 740 -15.17 8.16 -19.56
CA THR A 740 -15.11 6.88 -18.82
C THR A 740 -16.20 5.92 -19.33
N ALA A 741 -17.46 6.36 -19.36
CA ALA A 741 -18.57 5.55 -19.84
C ALA A 741 -18.43 5.15 -21.33
N ALA A 742 -17.91 6.04 -22.16
CA ALA A 742 -17.68 5.73 -23.57
C ALA A 742 -16.62 4.64 -23.75
N GLY A 743 -15.50 4.77 -23.03
CA GLY A 743 -14.38 3.83 -23.10
C GLY A 743 -14.69 2.45 -22.50
N THR A 744 -15.28 2.38 -21.32
CA THR A 744 -15.67 1.11 -20.67
C THR A 744 -16.73 0.38 -21.49
N ARG A 745 -17.74 1.09 -22.01
CA ARG A 745 -18.76 0.53 -22.92
C ARG A 745 -18.16 0.06 -24.25
N LEU A 746 -17.13 0.74 -24.77
CA LEU A 746 -16.39 0.30 -25.95
C LEU A 746 -15.63 -1.00 -25.65
N ARG A 747 -14.88 -1.06 -24.56
CA ARG A 747 -14.16 -2.26 -24.14
C ARG A 747 -15.09 -3.46 -23.98
N ARG A 748 -16.22 -3.28 -23.31
CA ARG A 748 -17.20 -4.35 -23.10
C ARG A 748 -17.77 -4.87 -24.44
N ARG A 749 -18.07 -3.98 -25.39
CA ARG A 749 -18.57 -4.36 -26.71
C ARG A 749 -17.54 -4.97 -27.63
N ARG A 750 -16.26 -4.65 -27.46
CA ARG A 750 -15.13 -5.08 -28.28
C ARG A 750 -14.07 -5.80 -27.41
N SER A 751 -14.51 -6.58 -26.42
CA SER A 751 -13.62 -7.20 -25.44
C SER A 751 -12.45 -7.92 -26.10
N ARG A 752 -12.67 -8.72 -27.13
CA ARG A 752 -11.63 -9.44 -27.87
C ARG A 752 -10.58 -8.53 -28.49
N LEU A 753 -10.95 -7.32 -28.96
CA LEU A 753 -9.98 -6.37 -29.51
C LEU A 753 -9.02 -5.87 -28.41
N PHE A 754 -9.53 -5.64 -27.22
CA PHE A 754 -8.72 -5.14 -26.11
C PHE A 754 -7.97 -6.25 -25.38
N GLU A 755 -8.50 -7.46 -25.33
CA GLU A 755 -7.88 -8.64 -24.73
C GLU A 755 -6.73 -9.19 -25.60
N SER A 756 -7.00 -9.37 -26.92
CA SER A 756 -6.10 -10.09 -27.82
C SER A 756 -5.56 -9.25 -29.00
N GLY A 757 -5.97 -7.98 -29.10
CA GLY A 757 -5.51 -7.10 -30.17
C GLY A 757 -4.05 -6.67 -29.98
N VAL A 758 -3.31 -6.57 -31.07
CA VAL A 758 -1.93 -6.08 -31.07
C VAL A 758 -1.88 -4.62 -30.69
N TYR A 759 -0.97 -4.23 -29.80
CA TYR A 759 -0.66 -2.84 -29.51
C TYR A 759 0.32 -2.30 -30.56
N ARG A 760 0.00 -1.12 -31.14
CA ARG A 760 0.82 -0.46 -32.15
C ARG A 760 1.01 0.99 -31.78
N PRO A 761 2.23 1.43 -31.41
CA PRO A 761 2.56 2.84 -31.38
C PRO A 761 2.31 3.47 -32.76
N LEU A 762 1.76 4.68 -32.75
CA LEU A 762 1.54 5.45 -33.99
C LEU A 762 2.49 6.65 -34.01
N GLU A 763 3.19 6.81 -35.13
CA GLU A 763 4.08 7.95 -35.32
C GLU A 763 3.26 9.23 -35.54
N VAL A 764 3.58 10.26 -34.78
CA VAL A 764 2.92 11.57 -34.86
C VAL A 764 3.85 12.54 -35.59
N HIS A 765 3.34 13.22 -36.62
CA HIS A 765 4.12 14.16 -37.41
C HIS A 765 3.57 15.58 -37.30
N GLY A 766 4.46 16.59 -37.45
CA GLY A 766 4.11 18.01 -37.44
C GLY A 766 4.81 18.76 -36.32
N ASP A 767 4.63 20.07 -36.28
CA ASP A 767 5.32 20.98 -35.35
C ASP A 767 4.93 20.78 -33.87
N ARG A 768 3.83 20.09 -33.65
CA ARG A 768 3.28 19.81 -32.32
C ARG A 768 3.30 18.30 -31.96
N HIS A 769 4.16 17.50 -32.62
CA HIS A 769 4.22 16.06 -32.43
C HIS A 769 4.52 15.66 -30.98
N GLU A 770 5.32 16.41 -30.25
CA GLU A 770 5.64 16.18 -28.84
C GLU A 770 4.47 16.39 -27.86
N HIS A 771 3.40 17.04 -28.34
CA HIS A 771 2.20 17.29 -27.54
C HIS A 771 1.08 16.24 -27.74
N VAL A 772 1.38 15.15 -28.46
CA VAL A 772 0.38 14.12 -28.77
C VAL A 772 0.98 12.74 -28.56
N ILE A 773 0.24 11.90 -27.84
CA ILE A 773 0.47 10.47 -27.73
C ILE A 773 -0.57 9.74 -28.59
N ALA A 774 -0.15 8.77 -29.39
CA ALA A 774 -1.07 8.01 -30.23
C ALA A 774 -0.66 6.55 -30.37
N PHE A 775 -1.63 5.65 -30.27
CA PHE A 775 -1.45 4.22 -30.54
C PHE A 775 -2.76 3.57 -31.02
N ALA A 776 -2.64 2.38 -31.55
CA ALA A 776 -3.79 1.58 -31.97
C ALA A 776 -3.80 0.21 -31.28
N ARG A 777 -5.00 -0.32 -31.07
CA ARG A 777 -5.25 -1.75 -30.83
C ARG A 777 -5.83 -2.33 -32.13
N GLN A 778 -5.30 -3.46 -32.59
CA GLN A 778 -5.70 -4.07 -33.85
C GLN A 778 -5.94 -5.58 -33.70
N LEU A 779 -7.10 -6.06 -34.13
CA LEU A 779 -7.43 -7.48 -34.24
C LEU A 779 -8.08 -7.75 -35.60
N GLY A 780 -7.32 -8.27 -36.57
CA GLY A 780 -7.78 -8.39 -37.94
C GLY A 780 -8.10 -7.03 -38.55
N ASP A 781 -9.35 -6.83 -38.99
CA ASP A 781 -9.85 -5.59 -39.53
C ASP A 781 -10.46 -4.64 -38.48
N ASP A 782 -10.57 -5.09 -37.24
CA ASP A 782 -11.05 -4.26 -36.12
C ASP A 782 -9.91 -3.41 -35.56
N TRP A 783 -10.15 -2.12 -35.44
CA TRP A 783 -9.20 -1.14 -34.91
C TRP A 783 -9.84 -0.24 -33.84
N ALA A 784 -9.07 0.08 -32.82
CA ALA A 784 -9.33 1.19 -31.90
C ALA A 784 -8.07 2.06 -31.85
N ILE A 785 -8.23 3.36 -32.10
CA ILE A 785 -7.10 4.33 -32.10
C ILE A 785 -7.31 5.27 -30.91
N ALA A 786 -6.31 5.35 -30.04
CA ALA A 786 -6.23 6.31 -28.96
C ALA A 786 -5.34 7.47 -29.40
N ILE A 787 -5.82 8.69 -29.18
CA ILE A 787 -5.07 9.94 -29.41
C ILE A 787 -5.33 10.81 -28.19
N ALA A 788 -4.26 11.25 -27.53
CA ALA A 788 -4.34 12.03 -26.31
C ALA A 788 -3.35 13.20 -26.33
N PRO A 789 -3.77 14.42 -25.95
CA PRO A 789 -2.87 15.55 -25.79
C PRO A 789 -2.03 15.41 -24.50
N ARG A 790 -0.89 16.04 -24.48
CA ARG A 790 -0.03 16.23 -23.31
C ARG A 790 0.64 17.60 -23.35
N LEU A 791 1.13 18.06 -22.20
CA LEU A 791 1.85 19.35 -22.06
C LEU A 791 1.06 20.54 -22.69
N THR A 792 -0.22 20.62 -22.30
CA THR A 792 -1.20 21.50 -22.95
C THR A 792 -1.02 22.98 -22.63
N MET A 793 -0.19 23.36 -21.64
CA MET A 793 0.15 24.75 -21.34
C MET A 793 1.03 25.40 -22.41
N HIS A 794 1.67 24.61 -23.28
CA HIS A 794 2.49 25.08 -24.40
C HIS A 794 1.75 25.20 -25.73
N LEU A 795 0.48 24.82 -25.76
CA LEU A 795 -0.39 24.89 -26.95
C LEU A 795 -1.15 26.21 -27.02
#